data_643a2a0bbcd5d25f075edf2fcecb9487
#
_entry.id   643a2a0bbcd5d25f075edf2fcecb9487
#
_cell.length_a   1.000
_cell.length_b   1.000
_cell.length_c   1.000
_cell.angle_alpha   90.00
_cell.angle_beta   90.00
_cell.angle_gamma   90.00
#
_symmetry.space_group_name_H-M   'P 1'
#
loop_
_entity.id
_entity.type
_entity.pdbx_description
1 polymer ?
#
loop_
_entity_poly.entity_id
_entity_poly.type
_entity_poly.pdbx_seq_one_letter_code
_entity_poly.pdbx_strand_id
1 'polypeptide(L)'
;MRLSELRTGEKGVIVKVLGHGGFRKRIVEMGFIKGKTVEVILNAPLKDPIKYRLLGYEISLRRQEADMIEVVSEQEARTMQNPYHGSITEDVPVSESELVALAKGKRRTINVALVGNPNCGKTSLFNIASGAHEHVGNYSGVTVDAKEGFFDFQGYHFRIVDLPGTYSLSAYTPEELYVRKHIIEETPDVIINVADSSNLERNFYLTTQLIDMNVRMVIALNMYDELESSGNKLDYIKLSQLIGVPMIPTVCRRGEGIDQLFHVIIGIYEGGDFLSQKGEIRSEILEDLRDWHKTYVPDHEFGSHKEEEDARPRGYMRHIHINHGPELERSIEEVKKAISQNEDIRHKYSTRFLSIKLLENDREIENFISTLPNGKEIIAIRNKETLRIRKVMNEDSEQAITDAKYGFITGALKETFTDNHLEKEQTTRVIDSIVTHRIWGYPIFFLFLYIMFEGTFVLGDYPMQGIEWLVDQLGNLIRNNMAEGPLKDLLIDGIIGGVGGVIVFLPNILILYFFISILEDSGYMARAAFIMDKIMHRMGLHGKSFIPLIMGFGCNVPAIMATRTIEDRKSRLITMLVNPLMSCSARLPIYLVMIGAFFPNCASFMLLCIYTAGILLAVIMARIFSKFLVKGEDSPFVMELPPYRMPTSKSIMRHTWEKGAQYLKKMGGIIMIASIIIWFLGYYPRHDAHESVAEQQENSYIGQIGKAIEPVIKPLGFDWKLGIGLISGVGAKELVVSTLGVLYTNEGDVENVNLSNRIPITPLVALAYMLFVLIYFPCIATFAAIKQESGSWKWAIFTAGYTTGLAWLVAFTVFQIGSLIV
;
A
#
# COMPACT_ATOMS: atom_id res chain seq x y z
N MET A 1 -4.17 28.09 -21.05
CA MET A 1 -3.48 26.92 -21.59
C MET A 1 -3.73 25.70 -20.68
N ARG A 2 -3.45 24.47 -21.14
CA ARG A 2 -3.59 23.26 -20.32
C ARG A 2 -2.28 22.97 -19.63
N LEU A 3 -2.35 22.35 -18.45
CA LEU A 3 -1.14 21.98 -17.68
C LEU A 3 -0.22 21.04 -18.47
N SER A 4 -0.77 20.18 -19.33
CA SER A 4 -0.02 19.26 -20.20
C SER A 4 0.76 19.96 -21.33
N GLU A 5 0.45 21.22 -21.63
CA GLU A 5 1.09 22.03 -22.69
C GLU A 5 2.37 22.74 -22.19
N LEU A 6 2.54 22.87 -20.86
CA LEU A 6 3.73 23.44 -20.26
C LEU A 6 4.96 22.57 -20.56
N ARG A 7 6.08 23.22 -20.84
CA ARG A 7 7.38 22.57 -21.08
C ARG A 7 8.13 22.32 -19.78
N THR A 8 9.05 21.38 -19.80
CA THR A 8 9.95 21.13 -18.66
C THR A 8 10.64 22.41 -18.20
N GLY A 9 10.54 22.73 -16.92
CA GLY A 9 11.05 23.96 -16.29
C GLY A 9 10.10 25.16 -16.35
N GLU A 10 8.98 25.08 -17.08
CA GLU A 10 7.98 26.15 -17.11
C GLU A 10 7.07 26.09 -15.89
N LYS A 11 6.66 27.28 -15.42
CA LYS A 11 5.73 27.47 -14.29
C LYS A 11 4.42 28.04 -14.79
N GLY A 12 3.33 27.51 -14.26
CA GLY A 12 1.98 28.02 -14.49
C GLY A 12 1.24 28.18 -13.18
N VAL A 13 0.29 29.11 -13.12
CA VAL A 13 -0.62 29.27 -11.99
C VAL A 13 -1.97 28.61 -12.36
N ILE A 14 -2.47 27.77 -11.49
CA ILE A 14 -3.70 27.02 -11.70
C ILE A 14 -4.89 27.98 -11.67
N VAL A 15 -5.69 27.96 -12.72
CA VAL A 15 -6.90 28.78 -12.84
C VAL A 15 -8.13 27.93 -12.52
N LYS A 16 -8.19 26.71 -13.05
CA LYS A 16 -9.35 25.83 -12.87
C LYS A 16 -8.99 24.37 -13.08
N VAL A 17 -9.61 23.49 -12.28
CA VAL A 17 -9.58 22.05 -12.51
C VAL A 17 -10.90 21.64 -13.18
N LEU A 18 -10.81 21.10 -14.38
CA LEU A 18 -11.92 20.57 -15.15
C LEU A 18 -12.15 19.10 -14.80
N GLY A 19 -13.26 18.55 -15.25
CA GLY A 19 -13.65 17.19 -14.95
C GLY A 19 -14.67 17.11 -13.82
N HIS A 20 -15.21 15.91 -13.58
CA HIS A 20 -16.25 15.67 -12.59
C HIS A 20 -15.97 14.41 -11.80
N GLY A 21 -16.56 14.30 -10.60
CA GLY A 21 -16.47 13.11 -9.77
C GLY A 21 -15.10 12.88 -9.15
N GLY A 22 -14.67 11.60 -9.09
CA GLY A 22 -13.47 11.16 -8.36
C GLY A 22 -12.16 11.78 -8.79
N PHE A 23 -11.99 12.01 -10.06
CA PHE A 23 -10.78 12.64 -10.60
C PHE A 23 -10.57 14.04 -10.03
N ARG A 24 -11.58 14.90 -10.19
CA ARG A 24 -11.48 16.31 -9.75
C ARG A 24 -11.21 16.40 -8.26
N LYS A 25 -11.94 15.60 -7.45
CA LYS A 25 -11.77 15.58 -6.01
C LYS A 25 -10.35 15.17 -5.61
N ARG A 26 -9.85 14.07 -6.17
CA ARG A 26 -8.50 13.57 -5.89
C ARG A 26 -7.41 14.61 -6.25
N ILE A 27 -7.54 15.27 -7.40
CA ILE A 27 -6.59 16.30 -7.85
C ILE A 27 -6.61 17.52 -6.94
N VAL A 28 -7.80 17.95 -6.50
CA VAL A 28 -7.95 19.09 -5.58
C VAL A 28 -7.42 18.75 -4.18
N GLU A 29 -7.70 17.56 -3.66
CA GLU A 29 -7.14 17.07 -2.40
C GLU A 29 -5.60 16.99 -2.43
N MET A 30 -5.03 16.76 -3.60
CA MET A 30 -3.57 16.80 -3.85
C MET A 30 -3.02 18.22 -4.00
N GLY A 31 -3.84 19.24 -3.78
CA GLY A 31 -3.42 20.63 -3.77
C GLY A 31 -3.43 21.35 -5.14
N PHE A 32 -3.98 20.73 -6.21
CA PHE A 32 -4.21 21.43 -7.48
C PHE A 32 -5.41 22.39 -7.36
N ILE A 33 -5.20 23.48 -6.64
CA ILE A 33 -6.21 24.49 -6.37
C ILE A 33 -5.89 25.80 -7.09
N LYS A 34 -6.93 26.59 -7.32
CA LYS A 34 -6.81 27.91 -7.96
C LYS A 34 -5.79 28.82 -7.25
N GLY A 35 -4.95 29.49 -8.00
CA GLY A 35 -3.96 30.42 -7.50
C GLY A 35 -2.63 29.79 -7.07
N LYS A 36 -2.50 28.46 -7.04
CA LYS A 36 -1.23 27.79 -6.73
C LYS A 36 -0.34 27.64 -7.97
N THR A 37 0.95 27.85 -7.77
CA THR A 37 1.94 27.69 -8.83
C THR A 37 2.33 26.22 -8.98
N VAL A 38 2.32 25.72 -10.20
CA VAL A 38 2.77 24.39 -10.57
C VAL A 38 3.92 24.49 -11.56
N GLU A 39 4.97 23.71 -11.36
CA GLU A 39 6.16 23.65 -12.23
C GLU A 39 6.27 22.27 -12.87
N VAL A 40 6.57 22.22 -14.16
CA VAL A 40 6.86 20.96 -14.87
C VAL A 40 8.32 20.58 -14.63
N ILE A 41 8.56 19.48 -13.93
CA ILE A 41 9.92 19.02 -13.61
C ILE A 41 10.50 18.20 -14.76
N LEU A 42 9.78 17.15 -15.18
CA LEU A 42 10.21 16.28 -16.28
C LEU A 42 9.05 15.46 -16.84
N ASN A 43 9.25 14.94 -18.05
CA ASN A 43 8.38 13.95 -18.66
C ASN A 43 9.00 12.55 -18.54
N ALA A 44 8.17 11.54 -18.26
CA ALA A 44 8.62 10.14 -18.30
C ALA A 44 9.25 9.79 -19.67
N PRO A 45 10.11 8.76 -19.75
CA PRO A 45 10.80 8.37 -20.99
C PRO A 45 9.91 8.26 -22.22
N LEU A 46 8.65 7.82 -22.06
CA LEU A 46 7.66 7.72 -23.14
C LEU A 46 6.75 8.98 -23.25
N LYS A 47 7.17 10.11 -22.67
CA LYS A 47 6.43 11.39 -22.59
C LYS A 47 5.13 11.35 -21.79
N ASP A 48 4.93 10.31 -21.02
CA ASP A 48 3.75 10.11 -20.15
C ASP A 48 4.07 9.03 -19.11
N PRO A 49 3.80 9.28 -17.80
CA PRO A 49 3.24 10.50 -17.20
C PRO A 49 4.20 11.69 -17.15
N ILE A 50 3.69 12.85 -16.72
CA ILE A 50 4.45 14.08 -16.54
C ILE A 50 4.61 14.33 -15.03
N LYS A 51 5.83 14.70 -14.63
CA LYS A 51 6.16 15.03 -13.26
C LYS A 51 6.06 16.54 -13.03
N TYR A 52 5.28 16.91 -12.04
CA TYR A 52 5.05 18.29 -11.63
C TYR A 52 5.53 18.52 -10.21
N ARG A 53 5.87 19.77 -9.89
CA ARG A 53 6.06 20.25 -8.53
C ARG A 53 4.94 21.20 -8.16
N LEU A 54 4.33 20.94 -7.01
CA LEU A 54 3.22 21.70 -6.47
C LEU A 54 3.34 21.72 -4.94
N LEU A 55 3.18 22.86 -4.29
CA LEU A 55 3.25 23.01 -2.83
C LEU A 55 4.51 22.37 -2.20
N GLY A 56 5.65 22.43 -2.88
CA GLY A 56 6.93 21.89 -2.38
C GLY A 56 7.13 20.38 -2.54
N TYR A 57 6.19 19.63 -3.09
CA TYR A 57 6.35 18.19 -3.35
C TYR A 57 6.16 17.83 -4.83
N GLU A 58 6.60 16.65 -5.20
CA GLU A 58 6.59 16.17 -6.57
C GLU A 58 5.48 15.16 -6.81
N ILE A 59 4.69 15.40 -7.84
CA ILE A 59 3.53 14.58 -8.21
C ILE A 59 3.56 14.24 -9.69
N SER A 60 3.07 13.07 -10.06
CA SER A 60 3.00 12.64 -11.43
C SER A 60 1.55 12.48 -11.87
N LEU A 61 1.22 13.10 -13.01
CA LEU A 61 -0.07 12.98 -13.66
C LEU A 61 0.12 12.42 -15.07
N ARG A 62 -0.82 11.64 -15.52
CA ARG A 62 -0.91 11.29 -16.95
C ARG A 62 -1.25 12.53 -17.76
N ARG A 63 -0.80 12.54 -19.01
CA ARG A 63 -1.07 13.68 -19.91
C ARG A 63 -2.55 14.00 -20.04
N GLN A 64 -3.40 12.98 -20.11
CA GLN A 64 -4.86 13.15 -20.19
C GLN A 64 -5.43 13.80 -18.91
N GLU A 65 -4.84 13.51 -17.75
CA GLU A 65 -5.23 14.09 -16.46
C GLU A 65 -4.75 15.53 -16.34
N ALA A 66 -3.54 15.82 -16.81
CA ALA A 66 -2.99 17.17 -16.88
C ALA A 66 -3.75 18.07 -17.87
N ASP A 67 -4.36 17.49 -18.91
CA ASP A 67 -5.22 18.21 -19.86
C ASP A 67 -6.52 18.75 -19.21
N MET A 68 -6.90 18.19 -18.05
CA MET A 68 -8.07 18.64 -17.29
C MET A 68 -7.76 19.81 -16.34
N ILE A 69 -6.51 20.32 -16.32
CA ILE A 69 -6.12 21.43 -15.45
C ILE A 69 -5.76 22.64 -16.32
N GLU A 70 -6.48 23.74 -16.11
CA GLU A 70 -6.22 25.01 -16.78
C GLU A 70 -5.22 25.85 -15.98
N VAL A 71 -4.21 26.35 -16.67
CA VAL A 71 -3.16 27.19 -16.09
C VAL A 71 -2.93 28.44 -16.94
N VAL A 72 -2.43 29.49 -16.30
CA VAL A 72 -1.93 30.72 -16.95
C VAL A 72 -0.48 30.94 -16.58
N SER A 73 0.24 31.74 -17.35
CA SER A 73 1.61 32.09 -17.01
C SER A 73 1.67 32.90 -15.71
N GLU A 74 2.79 32.85 -15.00
CA GLU A 74 2.96 33.58 -13.74
C GLU A 74 2.81 35.11 -13.92
N GLN A 75 3.09 35.62 -15.12
CA GLN A 75 2.90 37.04 -15.45
C GLN A 75 1.41 37.40 -15.61
N GLU A 76 0.62 36.55 -16.24
CA GLU A 76 -0.82 36.74 -16.40
C GLU A 76 -1.57 36.61 -15.07
N ALA A 77 -1.11 35.72 -14.18
CA ALA A 77 -1.70 35.51 -12.86
C ALA A 77 -1.59 36.74 -11.95
N ARG A 78 -0.48 37.49 -12.02
CA ARG A 78 -0.30 38.71 -11.23
C ARG A 78 -1.32 39.81 -11.56
N THR A 79 -1.91 39.79 -12.73
CA THR A 79 -2.93 40.75 -13.14
C THR A 79 -4.35 40.33 -12.70
N MET A 80 -4.54 39.10 -12.20
CA MET A 80 -5.83 38.52 -11.80
C MET A 80 -6.07 38.46 -10.27
N GLN A 81 -5.18 38.97 -9.43
CA GLN A 81 -5.29 38.86 -7.96
C GLN A 81 -6.43 39.74 -7.41
N ASN A 82 -7.43 39.08 -6.81
CA ASN A 82 -8.38 39.66 -5.88
C ASN A 82 -8.11 39.13 -4.47
N PRO A 83 -7.96 39.98 -3.43
CA PRO A 83 -7.60 39.53 -2.09
C PRO A 83 -8.85 39.13 -1.30
N TYR A 84 -8.91 37.86 -0.88
CA TYR A 84 -9.86 37.39 0.13
C TYR A 84 -9.19 37.35 1.51
N HIS A 85 -9.66 38.17 2.43
CA HIS A 85 -9.35 38.11 3.85
C HIS A 85 -10.54 37.51 4.59
N GLY A 86 -10.35 36.34 5.20
CA GLY A 86 -11.34 35.73 6.09
C GLY A 86 -11.06 36.13 7.56
N SER A 87 -12.06 36.62 8.26
CA SER A 87 -12.01 36.94 9.68
C SER A 87 -12.64 35.81 10.53
N ILE A 88 -12.13 35.65 11.75
CA ILE A 88 -12.57 34.65 12.74
C ILE A 88 -13.76 35.22 13.51
N THR A 89 -14.86 34.49 13.62
CA THR A 89 -16.03 34.86 14.46
C THR A 89 -16.27 33.85 15.59
N GLU A 90 -16.60 34.38 16.75
CA GLU A 90 -16.81 33.69 18.03
C GLU A 90 -18.27 33.23 18.21
N ASP A 91 -18.47 32.27 19.11
CA ASP A 91 -19.64 31.87 19.92
C ASP A 91 -20.43 30.63 19.60
N VAL A 92 -20.41 29.69 20.58
CA VAL A 92 -21.55 28.86 21.00
C VAL A 92 -21.30 28.34 22.43
N PRO A 93 -22.32 28.30 23.33
CA PRO A 93 -22.14 28.00 24.75
C PRO A 93 -22.03 26.51 25.06
N VAL A 94 -21.24 26.24 26.09
CA VAL A 94 -20.88 24.93 26.65
C VAL A 94 -21.99 24.41 27.57
N SER A 95 -22.48 23.19 27.36
CA SER A 95 -23.26 22.44 28.36
C SER A 95 -23.04 20.92 28.38
N GLU A 96 -22.31 20.34 27.45
CA GLU A 96 -22.10 18.88 27.36
C GLU A 96 -20.79 18.40 28.02
N SER A 97 -19.80 19.26 28.22
CA SER A 97 -18.49 18.87 28.76
C SER A 97 -18.52 18.48 30.24
N GLU A 98 -19.46 19.06 31.02
CA GLU A 98 -19.56 18.77 32.47
C GLU A 98 -20.12 17.39 32.78
N LEU A 99 -21.10 16.91 32.00
CA LEU A 99 -21.69 15.56 32.18
C LEU A 99 -20.74 14.44 31.76
N VAL A 100 -19.93 14.67 30.72
CA VAL A 100 -18.92 13.74 30.26
C VAL A 100 -17.73 13.68 31.23
N ALA A 101 -17.35 14.78 31.85
CA ALA A 101 -16.28 14.82 32.87
C ALA A 101 -16.65 14.04 34.15
N LEU A 102 -17.92 14.10 34.59
CA LEU A 102 -18.41 13.32 35.73
C LEU A 102 -18.45 11.82 35.50
N ALA A 103 -18.71 11.37 34.24
CA ALA A 103 -18.72 9.95 33.88
C ALA A 103 -17.30 9.37 33.70
N LYS A 104 -16.31 10.19 33.40
CA LYS A 104 -14.91 9.76 33.10
C LYS A 104 -14.04 9.58 34.35
N GLY A 105 -14.39 10.11 35.51
CA GLY A 105 -13.55 10.09 36.73
C GLY A 105 -13.19 8.71 37.31
N LYS A 106 -13.44 7.60 36.59
CA LYS A 106 -13.13 6.23 37.05
C LYS A 106 -12.41 5.34 36.03
N ARG A 107 -12.11 5.78 34.80
CA ARG A 107 -11.42 4.94 33.82
C ARG A 107 -9.97 5.41 33.64
N ARG A 108 -9.02 4.51 33.94
CA ARG A 108 -7.58 4.72 33.69
C ARG A 108 -7.13 4.29 32.28
N THR A 109 -8.06 3.99 31.37
CA THR A 109 -7.76 3.57 30.00
C THR A 109 -8.09 4.69 29.03
N ILE A 110 -7.11 5.10 28.21
CA ILE A 110 -7.26 6.13 27.18
C ILE A 110 -7.23 5.47 25.82
N ASN A 111 -8.29 5.63 25.03
CA ASN A 111 -8.37 5.13 23.66
C ASN A 111 -7.88 6.21 22.70
N VAL A 112 -6.84 5.90 21.95
CA VAL A 112 -6.19 6.82 21.01
C VAL A 112 -6.23 6.26 19.61
N ALA A 113 -6.63 7.08 18.62
CA ALA A 113 -6.55 6.74 17.21
C ALA A 113 -5.45 7.57 16.52
N LEU A 114 -4.57 6.91 15.77
CA LEU A 114 -3.60 7.57 14.90
C LEU A 114 -4.20 7.83 13.54
N VAL A 115 -4.23 9.09 13.13
CA VAL A 115 -4.68 9.55 11.82
C VAL A 115 -3.56 10.36 11.16
N GLY A 116 -3.51 10.42 9.85
CA GLY A 116 -2.54 11.23 9.12
C GLY A 116 -2.35 10.74 7.69
N ASN A 117 -1.67 11.54 6.90
CA ASN A 117 -1.41 11.24 5.51
C ASN A 117 -0.58 9.97 5.33
N PRO A 118 -0.64 9.30 4.17
CA PRO A 118 0.34 8.26 3.84
C PRO A 118 1.76 8.80 3.96
N ASN A 119 2.68 7.98 4.46
CA ASN A 119 4.12 8.29 4.63
C ASN A 119 4.48 9.40 5.64
N CYS A 120 3.54 9.94 6.42
CA CYS A 120 3.84 10.91 7.48
C CYS A 120 4.51 10.29 8.74
N GLY A 121 4.69 8.95 8.78
CA GLY A 121 5.36 8.24 9.87
C GLY A 121 4.44 7.73 10.98
N LYS A 122 3.11 7.57 10.74
CA LYS A 122 2.14 7.01 11.69
C LYS A 122 2.57 5.68 12.28
N THR A 123 2.86 4.71 11.40
CA THR A 123 3.27 3.36 11.83
C THR A 123 4.60 3.38 12.58
N SER A 124 5.50 4.33 12.30
CA SER A 124 6.72 4.52 13.07
C SER A 124 6.40 4.99 14.49
N LEU A 125 5.49 5.94 14.65
CA LEU A 125 5.02 6.42 15.95
C LEU A 125 4.31 5.30 16.71
N PHE A 126 3.43 4.56 16.05
CA PHE A 126 2.74 3.40 16.61
C PHE A 126 3.73 2.35 17.16
N ASN A 127 4.73 1.95 16.35
CA ASN A 127 5.72 0.94 16.73
C ASN A 127 6.60 1.36 17.91
N ILE A 128 6.88 2.65 18.04
CA ILE A 128 7.67 3.17 19.17
C ILE A 128 6.81 3.21 20.44
N ALA A 129 5.57 3.66 20.33
CA ALA A 129 4.65 3.77 21.47
C ALA A 129 4.23 2.40 21.99
N SER A 130 3.85 1.45 21.11
CA SER A 130 3.35 0.13 21.51
C SER A 130 4.43 -0.88 21.88
N GLY A 131 5.69 -0.62 21.52
CA GLY A 131 6.78 -1.58 21.72
C GLY A 131 6.53 -2.91 21.00
N ALA A 132 6.70 -4.06 21.71
CA ALA A 132 6.50 -5.40 21.16
C ALA A 132 5.06 -5.96 21.33
N HIS A 133 4.10 -5.17 21.82
CA HIS A 133 2.73 -5.62 22.14
C HIS A 133 1.74 -5.24 21.04
N GLU A 134 1.87 -5.86 19.87
CA GLU A 134 0.96 -5.63 18.73
C GLU A 134 -0.11 -6.74 18.64
N HIS A 135 -1.36 -6.36 18.44
CA HIS A 135 -2.43 -7.23 17.98
C HIS A 135 -2.97 -6.70 16.63
N VAL A 136 -3.00 -7.56 15.62
CA VAL A 136 -3.65 -7.26 14.34
C VAL A 136 -5.14 -7.60 14.47
N GLY A 137 -5.99 -6.59 14.54
CA GLY A 137 -7.44 -6.75 14.53
C GLY A 137 -7.98 -6.76 13.10
N ASN A 138 -8.63 -7.87 12.69
CA ASN A 138 -9.43 -7.91 11.47
C ASN A 138 -10.86 -7.51 11.81
N TYR A 139 -11.28 -6.32 11.43
CA TYR A 139 -12.67 -5.91 11.61
C TYR A 139 -13.56 -6.49 10.48
N SER A 140 -14.68 -7.09 10.88
CA SER A 140 -15.62 -7.72 9.96
C SER A 140 -16.26 -6.70 9.02
N GLY A 141 -16.02 -6.85 7.72
CA GLY A 141 -16.71 -6.10 6.67
C GLY A 141 -15.86 -5.23 5.76
N VAL A 142 -14.59 -4.95 6.10
CA VAL A 142 -13.65 -4.22 5.23
C VAL A 142 -12.29 -4.93 5.28
N THR A 143 -11.67 -5.12 4.12
CA THR A 143 -10.34 -5.74 3.99
C THR A 143 -9.21 -4.74 4.34
N VAL A 144 -9.36 -4.00 5.44
CA VAL A 144 -8.39 -3.01 5.90
C VAL A 144 -7.85 -3.47 7.26
N ASP A 145 -6.55 -3.71 7.34
CA ASP A 145 -5.89 -4.12 8.58
C ASP A 145 -5.59 -2.87 9.42
N ALA A 146 -6.30 -2.65 10.52
CA ALA A 146 -5.90 -1.72 11.57
C ALA A 146 -5.07 -2.48 12.61
N LYS A 147 -3.99 -1.88 13.07
CA LYS A 147 -3.15 -2.45 14.13
C LYS A 147 -3.54 -1.82 15.46
N GLU A 148 -3.69 -2.65 16.48
CA GLU A 148 -3.91 -2.20 17.86
C GLU A 148 -2.69 -2.50 18.70
N GLY A 149 -2.31 -1.54 19.54
CA GLY A 149 -1.23 -1.66 20.51
C GLY A 149 -1.66 -1.20 21.87
N PHE A 150 -1.02 -1.75 22.91
CA PHE A 150 -1.29 -1.43 24.28
C PHE A 150 0.02 -1.12 25.01
N PHE A 151 0.00 -0.08 25.84
CA PHE A 151 1.15 0.26 26.69
C PHE A 151 0.70 1.09 27.90
N ASP A 152 1.55 1.11 28.92
CA ASP A 152 1.32 1.88 30.14
C ASP A 152 2.26 3.11 30.17
N PHE A 153 1.69 4.28 30.43
CA PHE A 153 2.44 5.50 30.59
C PHE A 153 1.84 6.35 31.73
N GLN A 154 2.66 6.70 32.71
CA GLN A 154 2.30 7.51 33.90
C GLN A 154 1.04 7.06 34.64
N GLY A 155 0.84 5.74 34.77
CA GLY A 155 -0.30 5.15 35.48
C GLY A 155 -1.60 5.08 34.69
N TYR A 156 -1.57 5.46 33.40
CA TYR A 156 -2.66 5.27 32.43
C TYR A 156 -2.35 4.11 31.50
N HIS A 157 -3.39 3.35 31.17
CA HIS A 157 -3.33 2.29 30.17
C HIS A 157 -3.80 2.85 28.83
N PHE A 158 -2.90 2.88 27.84
CA PHE A 158 -3.21 3.38 26.49
C PHE A 158 -3.59 2.21 25.56
N ARG A 159 -4.70 2.37 24.87
CA ARG A 159 -5.07 1.57 23.69
C ARG A 159 -4.90 2.47 22.48
N ILE A 160 -3.91 2.16 21.66
CA ILE A 160 -3.59 2.93 20.46
C ILE A 160 -3.96 2.13 19.21
N VAL A 161 -4.64 2.78 18.25
CA VAL A 161 -5.06 2.15 16.99
C VAL A 161 -4.40 2.88 15.83
N ASP A 162 -3.60 2.17 15.02
CA ASP A 162 -2.99 2.71 13.79
C ASP A 162 -4.00 2.59 12.64
N LEU A 163 -4.61 3.70 12.26
CA LEU A 163 -5.55 3.75 11.15
C LEU A 163 -4.81 3.90 9.81
N PRO A 164 -5.39 3.43 8.69
CA PRO A 164 -4.81 3.61 7.37
C PRO A 164 -4.48 5.06 7.06
N GLY A 165 -3.43 5.27 6.25
CA GLY A 165 -3.07 6.60 5.77
C GLY A 165 -4.14 7.16 4.84
N THR A 166 -4.58 8.39 5.10
CA THR A 166 -5.59 9.05 4.29
C THR A 166 -5.26 10.52 4.11
N TYR A 167 -5.58 11.08 2.94
CA TYR A 167 -5.41 12.51 2.65
C TYR A 167 -6.66 13.31 3.01
N SER A 168 -7.79 12.65 3.07
CA SER A 168 -9.07 13.26 3.42
C SER A 168 -10.01 12.25 4.10
N LEU A 169 -11.06 12.73 4.73
CA LEU A 169 -12.15 11.91 5.29
C LEU A 169 -13.34 11.80 4.31
N SER A 170 -13.08 11.95 3.02
CA SER A 170 -14.07 11.73 1.98
C SER A 170 -14.20 10.23 1.74
N ALA A 171 -15.42 9.70 1.57
CA ALA A 171 -15.67 8.26 1.37
C ALA A 171 -15.34 7.78 -0.06
N TYR A 172 -14.15 8.08 -0.53
CA TYR A 172 -13.73 7.75 -1.89
C TYR A 172 -13.03 6.39 -1.98
N THR A 173 -12.13 6.14 -1.03
CA THR A 173 -11.44 4.86 -0.89
C THR A 173 -12.01 4.08 0.30
N PRO A 174 -11.92 2.74 0.29
CA PRO A 174 -12.29 1.93 1.46
C PRO A 174 -11.56 2.34 2.73
N GLU A 175 -10.30 2.76 2.59
CA GLU A 175 -9.44 3.22 3.69
C GLU A 175 -9.98 4.52 4.30
N GLU A 176 -10.31 5.51 3.47
CA GLU A 176 -10.92 6.79 3.93
C GLU A 176 -12.24 6.56 4.64
N LEU A 177 -13.08 5.70 4.06
CA LEU A 177 -14.34 5.33 4.66
C LEU A 177 -14.14 4.65 6.02
N TYR A 178 -13.15 3.74 6.11
CA TYR A 178 -12.82 3.05 7.35
C TYR A 178 -12.37 4.02 8.43
N VAL A 179 -11.44 4.94 8.12
CA VAL A 179 -10.95 5.97 9.07
C VAL A 179 -12.13 6.80 9.58
N ARG A 180 -13.00 7.27 8.68
CA ARG A 180 -14.18 8.06 9.04
C ARG A 180 -15.14 7.29 9.94
N LYS A 181 -15.46 6.05 9.58
CA LYS A 181 -16.34 5.19 10.40
C LYS A 181 -15.73 4.91 11.77
N HIS A 182 -14.45 4.60 11.85
CA HIS A 182 -13.77 4.35 13.12
C HIS A 182 -13.86 5.56 14.05
N ILE A 183 -13.60 6.77 13.54
CA ILE A 183 -13.70 8.01 14.33
C ILE A 183 -15.12 8.23 14.85
N ILE A 184 -16.15 7.97 14.02
CA ILE A 184 -17.56 8.21 14.37
C ILE A 184 -18.12 7.11 15.27
N GLU A 185 -17.81 5.85 15.01
CA GLU A 185 -18.44 4.69 15.68
C GLU A 185 -17.70 4.32 16.97
N GLU A 186 -16.37 4.27 16.94
CA GLU A 186 -15.53 3.91 18.09
C GLU A 186 -15.28 5.10 19.04
N THR A 187 -15.49 6.33 18.56
CA THR A 187 -15.35 7.59 19.34
C THR A 187 -14.10 7.59 20.23
N PRO A 188 -12.89 7.60 19.67
CA PRO A 188 -11.65 7.61 20.44
C PRO A 188 -11.61 8.80 21.40
N ASP A 189 -10.99 8.64 22.57
CA ASP A 189 -10.89 9.70 23.57
C ASP A 189 -10.06 10.88 23.07
N VAL A 190 -8.97 10.59 22.33
CA VAL A 190 -8.10 11.58 21.69
C VAL A 190 -7.60 11.03 20.35
N ILE A 191 -7.52 11.88 19.34
CA ILE A 191 -6.92 11.59 18.05
C ILE A 191 -5.52 12.19 17.99
N ILE A 192 -4.51 11.40 17.59
CA ILE A 192 -3.22 11.92 17.20
C ILE A 192 -3.22 12.08 15.68
N ASN A 193 -3.20 13.32 15.20
CA ASN A 193 -3.00 13.61 13.81
C ASN A 193 -1.51 13.73 13.51
N VAL A 194 -0.92 12.77 12.83
CA VAL A 194 0.50 12.77 12.47
C VAL A 194 0.67 13.53 11.17
N ALA A 195 1.35 14.68 11.25
CA ALA A 195 1.62 15.56 10.11
C ALA A 195 3.12 15.55 9.76
N ASP A 196 3.44 15.45 8.47
CA ASP A 196 4.80 15.61 7.97
C ASP A 196 5.18 17.10 7.99
N SER A 197 6.15 17.46 8.82
CA SER A 197 6.61 18.85 8.97
C SER A 197 7.24 19.43 7.72
N SER A 198 7.71 18.60 6.79
CA SER A 198 8.26 19.04 5.52
C SER A 198 7.19 19.48 4.50
N ASN A 199 5.90 19.07 4.73
CA ASN A 199 4.79 19.29 3.80
C ASN A 199 3.50 19.69 4.53
N LEU A 200 3.57 20.72 5.38
CA LEU A 200 2.48 21.10 6.29
C LEU A 200 1.21 21.52 5.57
N GLU A 201 1.30 22.30 4.49
CA GLU A 201 0.13 22.82 3.78
C GLU A 201 -0.81 21.70 3.33
N ARG A 202 -0.23 20.61 2.85
CA ARG A 202 -0.98 19.44 2.42
C ARG A 202 -1.50 18.59 3.58
N ASN A 203 -0.67 18.38 4.60
CA ASN A 203 -1.07 17.58 5.76
C ASN A 203 -2.19 18.22 6.55
N PHE A 204 -2.24 19.53 6.59
CA PHE A 204 -3.27 20.28 7.30
C PHE A 204 -4.64 20.25 6.63
N TYR A 205 -4.76 19.82 5.38
CA TYR A 205 -6.08 19.62 4.78
C TYR A 205 -6.90 18.56 5.55
N LEU A 206 -6.28 17.44 5.92
CA LEU A 206 -6.90 16.43 6.79
C LEU A 206 -7.19 17.00 8.18
N THR A 207 -6.28 17.81 8.73
CA THR A 207 -6.48 18.51 10.02
C THR A 207 -7.75 19.37 9.99
N THR A 208 -7.99 20.12 8.91
CA THR A 208 -9.21 20.94 8.78
C THR A 208 -10.49 20.10 8.82
N GLN A 209 -10.47 18.92 8.26
CA GLN A 209 -11.63 18.01 8.29
C GLN A 209 -11.87 17.40 9.68
N LEU A 210 -10.78 17.11 10.42
CA LEU A 210 -10.89 16.67 11.81
C LEU A 210 -11.43 17.79 12.72
N ILE A 211 -11.04 19.03 12.48
CA ILE A 211 -11.62 20.22 13.16
C ILE A 211 -13.14 20.30 12.88
N ASP A 212 -13.55 20.14 11.61
CA ASP A 212 -14.98 20.16 11.24
C ASP A 212 -15.78 19.04 11.95
N MET A 213 -15.14 17.88 12.22
CA MET A 213 -15.76 16.78 12.99
C MET A 213 -15.87 17.08 14.48
N ASN A 214 -15.22 18.13 14.97
CA ASN A 214 -15.21 18.52 16.39
C ASN A 214 -14.69 17.42 17.33
N VAL A 215 -13.58 16.77 16.94
CA VAL A 215 -12.93 15.71 17.73
C VAL A 215 -11.78 16.28 18.55
N ARG A 216 -11.54 15.69 19.73
CA ARG A 216 -10.37 16.03 20.54
C ARG A 216 -9.12 15.50 19.87
N MET A 217 -8.15 16.37 19.57
CA MET A 217 -6.95 15.93 18.87
C MET A 217 -5.70 16.68 19.32
N VAL A 218 -4.56 16.06 19.07
CA VAL A 218 -3.21 16.64 19.13
C VAL A 218 -2.52 16.41 17.77
N ILE A 219 -1.70 17.34 17.33
CA ILE A 219 -0.93 17.18 16.11
C ILE A 219 0.51 16.82 16.48
N ALA A 220 0.96 15.64 16.01
CA ALA A 220 2.37 15.27 16.06
C ALA A 220 3.05 15.77 14.78
N LEU A 221 3.88 16.81 14.89
CA LEU A 221 4.68 17.36 13.80
C LEU A 221 5.91 16.47 13.59
N ASN A 222 5.73 15.39 12.83
CA ASN A 222 6.78 14.40 12.62
C ASN A 222 7.77 14.84 11.53
N MET A 223 8.95 14.18 11.49
CA MET A 223 10.07 14.55 10.59
C MET A 223 10.53 16.00 10.82
N TYR A 224 10.45 16.47 12.05
CA TYR A 224 10.84 17.84 12.39
C TYR A 224 12.32 18.10 12.13
N ASP A 225 13.18 17.07 12.27
CA ASP A 225 14.59 17.09 11.88
C ASP A 225 14.82 17.37 10.37
N GLU A 226 13.90 16.95 9.51
CA GLU A 226 13.96 17.25 8.08
C GLU A 226 13.60 18.72 7.79
N LEU A 227 12.61 19.27 8.49
CA LEU A 227 12.27 20.68 8.42
C LEU A 227 13.45 21.57 8.84
N GLU A 228 14.04 21.29 10.01
CA GLU A 228 15.21 22.06 10.49
C GLU A 228 16.42 21.92 9.56
N SER A 229 16.68 20.69 9.09
CA SER A 229 17.81 20.42 8.19
C SER A 229 17.65 21.05 6.80
N SER A 230 16.42 21.44 6.40
CA SER A 230 16.16 22.21 5.18
C SER A 230 16.40 23.71 5.38
N GLY A 231 16.72 24.15 6.60
CA GLY A 231 16.89 25.57 6.95
C GLY A 231 15.58 26.32 7.17
N ASN A 232 14.44 25.64 7.07
CA ASN A 232 13.13 26.23 7.30
C ASN A 232 12.87 26.40 8.80
N LYS A 233 12.12 27.43 9.16
CA LYS A 233 11.74 27.70 10.54
C LYS A 233 10.23 27.70 10.67
N LEU A 234 9.71 27.01 11.69
CA LEU A 234 8.30 26.95 12.03
C LEU A 234 8.07 27.39 13.46
N ASP A 235 7.29 28.45 13.64
CA ASP A 235 6.75 28.81 14.96
C ASP A 235 5.49 27.95 15.24
N TYR A 236 5.73 26.70 15.70
CA TYR A 236 4.66 25.76 15.96
C TYR A 236 3.78 26.16 17.17
N ILE A 237 4.29 27.01 18.08
CA ILE A 237 3.51 27.51 19.22
C ILE A 237 2.47 28.49 18.71
N LYS A 238 2.88 29.49 17.91
CA LYS A 238 1.96 30.44 17.29
C LYS A 238 0.97 29.74 16.35
N LEU A 239 1.44 28.74 15.58
CA LEU A 239 0.59 27.93 14.72
C LEU A 239 -0.44 27.13 15.51
N SER A 240 -0.06 26.55 16.63
CA SER A 240 -0.98 25.87 17.57
C SER A 240 -2.06 26.83 18.08
N GLN A 241 -1.70 28.06 18.40
CA GLN A 241 -2.67 29.08 18.83
C GLN A 241 -3.62 29.50 17.71
N LEU A 242 -3.12 29.64 16.48
CA LEU A 242 -3.93 30.02 15.30
C LEU A 242 -4.90 28.93 14.90
N ILE A 243 -4.47 27.66 14.97
CA ILE A 243 -5.30 26.49 14.59
C ILE A 243 -6.12 25.98 15.81
N GLY A 244 -5.75 26.36 17.04
CA GLY A 244 -6.44 25.95 18.28
C GLY A 244 -6.30 24.48 18.64
N VAL A 245 -5.25 23.83 18.11
CA VAL A 245 -4.94 22.43 18.36
C VAL A 245 -3.49 22.34 18.84
N PRO A 246 -3.19 21.64 19.95
CA PRO A 246 -1.84 21.47 20.43
C PRO A 246 -0.97 20.74 19.40
N MET A 247 0.27 21.24 19.20
CA MET A 247 1.22 20.73 18.25
C MET A 247 2.52 20.37 18.95
N ILE A 248 3.01 19.15 18.72
CA ILE A 248 4.24 18.65 19.34
C ILE A 248 5.21 18.23 18.24
N PRO A 249 6.40 18.85 18.16
CA PRO A 249 7.46 18.39 17.29
C PRO A 249 7.90 16.97 17.67
N THR A 250 8.00 16.08 16.69
CA THR A 250 8.41 14.69 16.90
C THR A 250 9.40 14.24 15.83
N VAL A 251 10.35 13.39 16.24
CA VAL A 251 11.25 12.67 15.34
C VAL A 251 11.11 11.19 15.65
N CYS A 252 10.06 10.57 15.09
CA CYS A 252 9.73 9.18 15.39
C CYS A 252 10.90 8.23 15.15
N ARG A 253 11.74 8.48 14.14
CA ARG A 253 12.94 7.64 13.88
C ARG A 253 13.91 7.58 15.05
N ARG A 254 13.99 8.62 15.89
CA ARG A 254 14.85 8.73 17.09
C ARG A 254 14.09 8.56 18.40
N GLY A 255 12.77 8.55 18.37
CA GLY A 255 11.92 8.51 19.58
C GLY A 255 11.79 9.86 20.28
N GLU A 256 12.20 10.97 19.64
CA GLU A 256 12.16 12.30 20.23
C GLU A 256 10.74 12.88 20.16
N GLY A 257 10.31 13.59 21.24
CA GLY A 257 9.00 14.23 21.34
C GLY A 257 7.83 13.29 21.68
N ILE A 258 8.06 11.99 21.83
CA ILE A 258 7.00 11.00 22.06
C ILE A 258 6.43 11.12 23.48
N ASP A 259 7.29 11.24 24.50
CA ASP A 259 6.85 11.36 25.90
C ASP A 259 6.02 12.62 26.11
N GLN A 260 6.44 13.75 25.53
CA GLN A 260 5.70 15.03 25.57
C GLN A 260 4.34 14.89 24.88
N LEU A 261 4.26 14.17 23.78
CA LEU A 261 3.02 13.91 23.07
C LEU A 261 2.01 13.19 24.00
N PHE A 262 2.45 12.13 24.70
CA PHE A 262 1.58 11.39 25.61
C PHE A 262 1.21 12.18 26.88
N HIS A 263 2.09 13.04 27.37
CA HIS A 263 1.76 13.98 28.45
C HIS A 263 0.61 14.92 28.08
N VAL A 264 0.68 15.50 26.88
CA VAL A 264 -0.39 16.37 26.37
C VAL A 264 -1.71 15.62 26.20
N ILE A 265 -1.65 14.36 25.73
CA ILE A 265 -2.85 13.51 25.60
C ILE A 265 -3.53 13.25 26.95
N ILE A 266 -2.75 12.97 28.00
CA ILE A 266 -3.30 12.84 29.37
C ILE A 266 -3.98 14.13 29.79
N GLY A 267 -3.35 15.28 29.57
CA GLY A 267 -3.92 16.59 29.89
C GLY A 267 -5.25 16.86 29.17
N ILE A 268 -5.34 16.51 27.88
CA ILE A 268 -6.59 16.62 27.11
C ILE A 268 -7.66 15.65 27.62
N TYR A 269 -7.27 14.43 28.02
CA TYR A 269 -8.17 13.41 28.52
C TYR A 269 -8.76 13.77 29.87
N GLU A 270 -7.96 14.31 30.79
CA GLU A 270 -8.40 14.71 32.14
C GLU A 270 -9.33 15.94 32.14
N GLY A 271 -9.58 16.54 30.98
CA GLY A 271 -10.41 17.74 30.84
C GLY A 271 -9.69 18.99 31.33
N GLY A 272 -8.37 18.88 31.51
CA GLY A 272 -7.50 20.05 31.67
C GLY A 272 -7.58 20.86 30.38
N ASP A 273 -8.08 22.09 30.44
CA ASP A 273 -7.90 23.03 29.36
C ASP A 273 -6.39 23.12 29.07
N PHE A 274 -5.97 22.74 27.87
CA PHE A 274 -4.61 22.94 27.38
C PHE A 274 -4.25 24.43 27.43
N LEU A 275 -5.27 25.26 27.26
CA LEU A 275 -5.22 26.68 27.49
C LEU A 275 -5.72 26.98 28.91
N SER A 276 -4.99 27.78 29.67
CA SER A 276 -5.43 28.29 30.97
C SER A 276 -6.75 29.07 30.81
N GLN A 277 -7.50 29.32 31.91
CA GLN A 277 -8.69 30.19 31.90
C GLN A 277 -8.44 31.59 31.28
N LYS A 278 -7.17 31.95 31.02
CA LYS A 278 -6.72 33.18 30.33
C LYS A 278 -6.36 32.97 28.84
N GLY A 279 -6.57 31.79 28.26
CA GLY A 279 -6.21 31.53 26.87
C GLY A 279 -4.71 31.32 26.61
N GLU A 280 -3.92 31.17 27.66
CA GLU A 280 -2.49 30.87 27.61
C GLU A 280 -2.29 29.36 27.76
N ILE A 281 -1.34 28.77 27.04
CA ILE A 281 -0.89 27.39 27.29
C ILE A 281 -0.43 27.34 28.75
N ARG A 282 -0.84 26.34 29.52
CA ARG A 282 -0.42 26.22 30.94
C ARG A 282 1.09 26.34 31.02
N SER A 283 1.56 27.20 31.96
CA SER A 283 2.98 27.53 32.11
C SER A 283 3.87 26.29 32.28
N GLU A 284 3.35 25.23 32.93
CA GLU A 284 4.05 23.96 33.12
C GLU A 284 4.34 23.25 31.78
N ILE A 285 3.37 23.23 30.87
CA ILE A 285 3.53 22.60 29.54
C ILE A 285 4.41 23.48 28.64
N LEU A 286 4.35 24.80 28.80
CA LEU A 286 5.21 25.76 28.10
C LEU A 286 6.67 25.70 28.60
N GLU A 287 6.89 25.48 29.88
CA GLU A 287 8.23 25.28 30.43
C GLU A 287 8.81 23.96 29.94
N ASP A 288 8.07 22.86 29.95
CA ASP A 288 8.49 21.57 29.40
C ASP A 288 8.80 21.68 27.90
N LEU A 289 7.99 22.37 27.11
CA LEU A 289 8.22 22.59 25.70
C LEU A 289 9.41 23.54 25.44
N ARG A 290 9.61 24.58 26.27
CA ARG A 290 10.75 25.49 26.18
C ARG A 290 12.06 24.84 26.61
N ASP A 291 12.04 24.01 27.63
CA ASP A 291 13.24 23.29 28.11
C ASP A 291 13.64 22.19 27.13
N TRP A 292 12.70 21.54 26.51
CA TRP A 292 12.98 20.63 25.39
C TRP A 292 13.60 21.39 24.21
N HIS A 293 13.07 22.54 23.84
CA HIS A 293 13.61 23.38 22.75
C HIS A 293 15.03 23.87 23.05
N LYS A 294 15.34 24.28 24.30
CA LYS A 294 16.72 24.66 24.71
C LYS A 294 17.69 23.49 24.70
N THR A 295 17.22 22.28 24.94
CA THR A 295 18.07 21.06 24.98
C THR A 295 18.46 20.59 23.59
N TYR A 296 17.62 20.82 22.58
CA TYR A 296 17.79 20.28 21.22
C TYR A 296 18.15 21.30 20.13
N VAL A 297 17.99 22.60 20.40
CA VAL A 297 18.35 23.67 19.46
C VAL A 297 19.50 24.50 20.07
N PRO A 298 20.76 24.34 19.62
CA PRO A 298 21.86 25.18 20.10
C PRO A 298 21.60 26.61 19.65
N ASP A 299 21.72 27.55 20.60
CA ASP A 299 21.65 29.01 20.51
C ASP A 299 21.71 29.58 19.10
N HIS A 300 20.56 29.81 18.49
CA HIS A 300 20.40 30.83 17.46
C HIS A 300 19.30 31.80 17.93
N GLU A 301 19.71 33.02 18.11
CA GLU A 301 18.97 34.17 18.60
C GLU A 301 17.53 34.23 18.13
N PHE A 302 16.60 33.88 19.03
CA PHE A 302 15.24 34.40 18.95
C PHE A 302 15.34 35.90 19.32
N GLY A 303 15.12 36.76 18.33
CA GLY A 303 15.08 38.21 18.55
C GLY A 303 14.14 38.51 19.69
N SER A 304 14.68 39.20 20.69
CA SER A 304 13.95 39.77 21.79
C SER A 304 12.95 40.81 21.26
N HIS A 305 11.73 40.35 20.95
CA HIS A 305 10.61 41.28 20.86
C HIS A 305 10.21 41.62 22.29
N LYS A 306 10.44 42.89 22.66
CA LYS A 306 9.91 43.50 23.86
C LYS A 306 8.43 43.25 23.94
N GLU A 307 8.00 42.73 25.08
CA GLU A 307 6.60 42.61 25.46
C GLU A 307 5.96 44.00 25.40
N GLU A 308 5.11 44.25 24.42
CA GLU A 308 4.09 45.28 24.53
C GLU A 308 2.93 44.64 25.33
N GLU A 309 2.90 45.00 26.65
CA GLU A 309 1.70 44.89 27.49
C GLU A 309 0.63 45.79 26.90
N ASP A 310 -0.36 45.20 26.25
CA ASP A 310 -1.78 45.58 26.22
C ASP A 310 -2.51 44.92 25.04
N ALA A 311 -2.89 43.67 25.19
CA ALA A 311 -4.11 43.11 24.56
C ALA A 311 -4.47 41.81 25.27
N ARG A 312 -5.41 41.86 26.20
CA ARG A 312 -5.95 40.71 26.91
C ARG A 312 -6.83 39.88 26.00
N PRO A 313 -6.49 38.64 25.64
CA PRO A 313 -7.47 37.72 25.09
C PRO A 313 -8.27 37.06 26.24
N ARG A 314 -9.56 37.14 26.16
CA ARG A 314 -10.49 36.45 27.07
C ARG A 314 -10.45 34.94 26.76
N GLY A 315 -10.22 34.15 27.84
CA GLY A 315 -10.11 32.69 27.70
C GLY A 315 -11.45 32.03 27.45
N TYR A 316 -11.43 31.15 26.43
CA TYR A 316 -12.37 30.04 26.23
C TYR A 316 -11.60 28.94 25.51
N MET A 317 -11.95 27.65 25.75
CA MET A 317 -11.66 26.62 24.75
C MET A 317 -12.29 27.10 23.45
N ARG A 318 -11.47 27.63 22.54
CA ARG A 318 -11.95 28.01 21.21
C ARG A 318 -12.24 26.71 20.47
N HIS A 319 -13.52 26.35 20.35
CA HIS A 319 -13.94 25.57 19.21
C HIS A 319 -13.66 26.41 17.97
N ILE A 320 -12.45 26.28 17.42
CA ILE A 320 -12.12 26.97 16.19
C ILE A 320 -12.91 26.32 15.09
N HIS A 321 -13.90 27.03 14.59
CA HIS A 321 -14.53 26.69 13.34
C HIS A 321 -13.78 27.38 12.21
N ILE A 322 -13.36 26.62 11.21
CA ILE A 322 -12.80 27.19 9.99
C ILE A 322 -13.88 28.05 9.33
N ASN A 323 -13.59 29.36 9.19
CA ASN A 323 -14.49 30.27 8.52
C ASN A 323 -14.28 30.16 7.00
N HIS A 324 -15.25 29.63 6.28
CA HIS A 324 -15.23 29.45 4.85
C HIS A 324 -15.63 30.72 4.06
N GLY A 325 -15.81 31.83 4.75
CA GLY A 325 -16.30 33.10 4.17
C GLY A 325 -17.82 33.20 4.23
N PRO A 326 -18.35 34.46 4.20
CA PRO A 326 -19.76 34.74 4.54
C PRO A 326 -20.77 34.00 3.67
N GLU A 327 -20.47 33.81 2.39
CA GLU A 327 -21.38 33.17 1.45
C GLU A 327 -21.48 31.62 1.67
N LEU A 328 -20.36 30.97 1.96
CA LEU A 328 -20.35 29.53 2.27
C LEU A 328 -20.92 29.28 3.67
N GLU A 329 -20.54 30.09 4.67
CA GLU A 329 -21.04 29.93 6.03
C GLU A 329 -22.57 30.05 6.08
N ARG A 330 -23.15 30.97 5.30
CA ARG A 330 -24.61 31.08 5.18
C ARG A 330 -25.25 29.77 4.65
N SER A 331 -24.66 29.16 3.63
CA SER A 331 -25.18 27.91 3.08
C SER A 331 -24.99 26.75 4.05
N ILE A 332 -23.82 26.69 4.75
CA ILE A 332 -23.53 25.69 5.77
C ILE A 332 -24.56 25.78 6.88
N GLU A 333 -24.86 26.97 7.36
CA GLU A 333 -25.80 27.19 8.46
C GLU A 333 -27.27 26.85 8.07
N GLU A 334 -27.70 27.15 6.84
CA GLU A 334 -29.04 26.76 6.36
C GLU A 334 -29.19 25.22 6.29
N VAL A 335 -28.18 24.50 5.79
CA VAL A 335 -28.19 23.02 5.77
C VAL A 335 -28.09 22.46 7.19
N LYS A 336 -27.24 23.05 8.06
CA LYS A 336 -27.08 22.66 9.46
C LYS A 336 -28.38 22.80 10.25
N LYS A 337 -29.13 23.89 10.08
CA LYS A 337 -30.44 24.09 10.72
C LYS A 337 -31.42 22.97 10.36
N ALA A 338 -31.46 22.57 9.08
CA ALA A 338 -32.33 21.50 8.64
C ALA A 338 -31.92 20.13 9.21
N ILE A 339 -30.62 19.83 9.31
CA ILE A 339 -30.12 18.59 9.91
C ILE A 339 -30.37 18.58 11.42
N SER A 340 -30.20 19.71 12.11
CA SER A 340 -30.32 19.85 13.57
C SER A 340 -31.74 19.65 14.10
N GLN A 341 -32.76 19.59 13.22
CA GLN A 341 -34.12 19.21 13.60
C GLN A 341 -34.24 17.74 14.04
N ASN A 342 -33.26 16.90 13.72
CA ASN A 342 -33.21 15.51 14.16
C ASN A 342 -32.39 15.41 15.45
N GLU A 343 -33.03 15.20 16.60
CA GLU A 343 -32.36 15.11 17.90
C GLU A 343 -31.35 13.96 17.95
N ASP A 344 -31.68 12.79 17.41
CA ASP A 344 -30.81 11.62 17.39
C ASP A 344 -29.47 11.89 16.70
N ILE A 345 -29.48 12.75 15.66
CA ILE A 345 -28.27 13.09 14.90
C ILE A 345 -27.47 14.14 15.65
N ARG A 346 -28.14 15.11 16.25
CA ARG A 346 -27.49 16.20 16.98
C ARG A 346 -26.60 15.69 18.11
N HIS A 347 -26.98 14.59 18.75
CA HIS A 347 -26.20 13.98 19.84
C HIS A 347 -25.07 13.06 19.38
N LYS A 348 -25.16 12.50 18.16
CA LYS A 348 -24.21 11.50 17.68
C LYS A 348 -23.20 12.03 16.66
N TYR A 349 -23.55 13.08 15.92
CA TYR A 349 -22.74 13.57 14.79
C TYR A 349 -22.57 15.09 14.88
N SER A 350 -21.39 15.58 14.42
CA SER A 350 -21.22 17.01 14.15
C SER A 350 -22.14 17.43 13.00
N THR A 351 -23.18 18.19 13.29
CA THR A 351 -24.14 18.68 12.27
C THR A 351 -23.46 19.61 11.25
N ARG A 352 -22.41 20.34 11.67
CA ARG A 352 -21.57 21.15 10.81
C ARG A 352 -20.81 20.29 9.79
N PHE A 353 -20.15 19.23 10.27
CA PHE A 353 -19.44 18.29 9.39
C PHE A 353 -20.38 17.66 8.36
N LEU A 354 -21.56 17.19 8.79
CA LEU A 354 -22.54 16.63 7.87
C LEU A 354 -23.00 17.66 6.82
N SER A 355 -23.18 18.92 7.21
CA SER A 355 -23.59 20.01 6.30
C SER A 355 -22.51 20.30 5.27
N ILE A 356 -21.25 20.40 5.69
CA ILE A 356 -20.12 20.62 4.80
C ILE A 356 -19.99 19.44 3.83
N LYS A 357 -20.06 18.19 4.30
CA LYS A 357 -19.97 17.00 3.46
C LYS A 357 -21.14 16.88 2.45
N LEU A 358 -22.35 17.27 2.86
CA LEU A 358 -23.48 17.35 1.92
C LEU A 358 -23.25 18.40 0.82
N LEU A 359 -22.71 19.56 1.14
CA LEU A 359 -22.36 20.60 0.18
C LEU A 359 -21.16 20.19 -0.70
N GLU A 360 -20.25 19.33 -0.21
CA GLU A 360 -19.18 18.69 -0.99
C GLU A 360 -19.70 17.52 -1.85
N ASN A 361 -21.00 17.23 -1.88
CA ASN A 361 -21.64 16.14 -2.64
C ASN A 361 -21.11 14.73 -2.25
N ASP A 362 -20.86 14.49 -0.95
CA ASP A 362 -20.47 13.19 -0.44
C ASP A 362 -21.63 12.19 -0.52
N ARG A 363 -21.49 11.17 -1.36
CA ARG A 363 -22.56 10.18 -1.66
C ARG A 363 -22.97 9.36 -0.44
N GLU A 364 -22.05 9.03 0.46
CA GLU A 364 -22.39 8.25 1.66
C GLU A 364 -23.20 9.07 2.66
N ILE A 365 -22.82 10.33 2.86
CA ILE A 365 -23.60 11.23 3.70
C ILE A 365 -24.95 11.52 3.08
N GLU A 366 -25.02 11.68 1.75
CA GLU A 366 -26.30 11.84 1.04
C GLU A 366 -27.20 10.61 1.24
N ASN A 367 -26.67 9.40 1.10
CA ASN A 367 -27.40 8.16 1.36
C ASN A 367 -27.86 8.08 2.82
N PHE A 368 -26.97 8.39 3.77
CA PHE A 368 -27.30 8.43 5.19
C PHE A 368 -28.43 9.42 5.50
N ILE A 369 -28.32 10.66 5.04
CA ILE A 369 -29.35 11.68 5.21
C ILE A 369 -30.67 11.27 4.55
N SER A 370 -30.64 10.59 3.41
CA SER A 370 -31.86 10.13 2.72
C SER A 370 -32.69 9.13 3.54
N THR A 371 -32.08 8.44 4.52
CA THR A 371 -32.80 7.52 5.42
C THR A 371 -33.55 8.23 6.55
N LEU A 372 -33.32 9.53 6.75
CA LEU A 372 -33.94 10.31 7.81
C LEU A 372 -35.39 10.71 7.47
N PRO A 373 -36.23 10.93 8.50
CA PRO A 373 -37.62 11.34 8.30
C PRO A 373 -37.77 12.60 7.43
N ASN A 374 -36.89 13.62 7.62
CA ASN A 374 -36.87 14.86 6.85
C ASN A 374 -35.77 14.87 5.76
N GLY A 375 -35.21 13.73 5.39
CA GLY A 375 -34.06 13.60 4.47
C GLY A 375 -34.33 14.25 3.11
N LYS A 376 -35.56 14.13 2.55
CA LYS A 376 -35.92 14.77 1.27
C LYS A 376 -35.88 16.30 1.35
N GLU A 377 -36.27 16.86 2.47
CA GLU A 377 -36.26 18.32 2.71
C GLU A 377 -34.82 18.83 2.82
N ILE A 378 -33.97 18.12 3.60
CA ILE A 378 -32.53 18.44 3.72
C ILE A 378 -31.84 18.42 2.37
N ILE A 379 -32.08 17.39 1.54
CA ILE A 379 -31.53 17.29 0.18
C ILE A 379 -32.02 18.42 -0.73
N ALA A 380 -33.28 18.80 -0.62
CA ALA A 380 -33.83 19.93 -1.37
C ALA A 380 -33.16 21.27 -1.00
N ILE A 381 -32.95 21.50 0.31
CA ILE A 381 -32.22 22.68 0.81
C ILE A 381 -30.77 22.66 0.31
N ARG A 382 -30.07 21.53 0.40
CA ARG A 382 -28.72 21.37 -0.12
C ARG A 382 -28.64 21.71 -1.61
N ASN A 383 -29.54 21.18 -2.43
CA ASN A 383 -29.57 21.46 -3.87
C ASN A 383 -29.81 22.96 -4.17
N LYS A 384 -30.70 23.61 -3.43
CA LYS A 384 -30.94 25.05 -3.53
C LYS A 384 -29.66 25.84 -3.19
N GLU A 385 -29.00 25.50 -2.08
CA GLU A 385 -27.78 26.19 -1.63
C GLU A 385 -26.59 25.94 -2.55
N THR A 386 -26.42 24.73 -3.08
CA THR A 386 -25.39 24.40 -4.08
C THR A 386 -25.57 25.24 -5.35
N LEU A 387 -26.81 25.39 -5.85
CA LEU A 387 -27.11 26.25 -6.98
C LEU A 387 -26.85 27.75 -6.66
N ARG A 388 -27.14 28.19 -5.43
CA ARG A 388 -26.83 29.54 -4.96
C ARG A 388 -25.33 29.81 -4.96
N ILE A 389 -24.52 28.90 -4.36
CA ILE A 389 -23.06 29.01 -4.33
C ILE A 389 -22.52 29.10 -5.77
N ARG A 390 -22.98 28.22 -6.66
CA ARG A 390 -22.54 28.20 -8.06
C ARG A 390 -22.84 29.52 -8.77
N LYS A 391 -24.01 30.13 -8.48
CA LYS A 391 -24.42 31.38 -9.08
C LYS A 391 -23.66 32.59 -8.53
N VAL A 392 -23.37 32.62 -7.21
CA VAL A 392 -22.69 33.75 -6.55
C VAL A 392 -21.17 33.70 -6.74
N MET A 393 -20.59 32.53 -6.57
CA MET A 393 -19.11 32.33 -6.60
C MET A 393 -18.61 31.92 -8.00
N ASN A 394 -19.51 31.55 -8.91
CA ASN A 394 -19.19 31.00 -10.23
C ASN A 394 -18.30 29.72 -10.18
N GLU A 395 -18.38 29.02 -9.07
CA GLU A 395 -17.64 27.79 -8.77
C GLU A 395 -18.57 26.75 -8.16
N ASP A 396 -18.22 25.46 -8.28
CA ASP A 396 -18.96 24.41 -7.61
C ASP A 396 -18.73 24.46 -6.09
N SER A 397 -19.74 24.09 -5.30
CA SER A 397 -19.68 24.15 -3.84
C SER A 397 -18.52 23.35 -3.25
N GLU A 398 -18.19 22.19 -3.83
CA GLU A 398 -17.05 21.36 -3.46
C GLU A 398 -15.72 22.10 -3.62
N GLN A 399 -15.54 22.78 -4.76
CA GLN A 399 -14.32 23.55 -5.01
C GLN A 399 -14.23 24.76 -4.07
N ALA A 400 -15.31 25.52 -3.91
CA ALA A 400 -15.33 26.69 -3.05
C ALA A 400 -14.99 26.37 -1.60
N ILE A 401 -15.52 25.26 -1.05
CA ILE A 401 -15.19 24.79 0.31
C ILE A 401 -13.73 24.38 0.40
N THR A 402 -13.22 23.67 -0.58
CA THR A 402 -11.81 23.23 -0.59
C THR A 402 -10.87 24.43 -0.67
N ASP A 403 -11.13 25.37 -1.55
CA ASP A 403 -10.34 26.59 -1.71
C ASP A 403 -10.35 27.44 -0.42
N ALA A 404 -11.47 27.51 0.29
CA ALA A 404 -11.57 28.17 1.58
C ALA A 404 -10.70 27.48 2.66
N LYS A 405 -10.69 26.13 2.73
CA LYS A 405 -9.85 25.36 3.63
C LYS A 405 -8.37 25.59 3.37
N TYR A 406 -7.95 25.53 2.12
CA TYR A 406 -6.55 25.84 1.76
C TYR A 406 -6.20 27.30 1.99
N GLY A 407 -7.12 28.23 1.78
CA GLY A 407 -6.94 29.65 2.12
C GLY A 407 -6.65 29.87 3.61
N PHE A 408 -7.38 29.18 4.48
CA PHE A 408 -7.15 29.18 5.94
C PHE A 408 -5.77 28.62 6.28
N ILE A 409 -5.39 27.44 5.72
CA ILE A 409 -4.09 26.80 5.94
C ILE A 409 -2.95 27.70 5.50
N THR A 410 -3.04 28.23 4.27
CA THR A 410 -2.01 29.12 3.72
C THR A 410 -1.87 30.39 4.54
N GLY A 411 -2.97 30.95 5.04
CA GLY A 411 -2.96 32.10 5.93
C GLY A 411 -2.22 31.82 7.24
N ALA A 412 -2.52 30.72 7.90
CA ALA A 412 -1.87 30.31 9.15
C ALA A 412 -0.36 30.03 8.93
N LEU A 413 0.01 29.34 7.87
CA LEU A 413 1.41 29.04 7.55
C LEU A 413 2.19 30.28 7.14
N LYS A 414 1.59 31.23 6.44
CA LYS A 414 2.26 32.48 6.06
C LYS A 414 2.71 33.29 7.26
N GLU A 415 2.03 33.20 8.39
CA GLU A 415 2.36 33.90 9.63
C GLU A 415 3.37 33.16 10.51
N THR A 416 3.54 31.86 10.30
CA THR A 416 4.28 30.98 11.22
C THR A 416 5.43 30.22 10.58
N PHE A 417 5.48 30.15 9.24
CA PHE A 417 6.48 29.41 8.50
C PHE A 417 7.38 30.34 7.69
N THR A 418 8.69 30.22 7.90
CA THR A 418 9.71 30.96 7.13
C THR A 418 10.44 29.96 6.23
N ASP A 419 10.27 30.13 4.92
CA ASP A 419 10.89 29.28 3.92
C ASP A 419 12.27 29.83 3.54
N ASN A 420 13.31 29.18 3.99
CA ASN A 420 14.70 29.44 3.62
C ASN A 420 15.16 28.33 2.68
N HIS A 421 14.85 28.41 1.38
CA HIS A 421 15.26 27.44 0.38
C HIS A 421 16.76 27.18 0.36
N LEU A 422 17.23 26.14 1.05
CA LEU A 422 18.60 25.63 0.96
C LEU A 422 18.65 24.27 0.23
N GLU A 423 19.51 24.20 -0.71
CA GLU A 423 20.18 23.22 -1.60
C GLU A 423 19.87 21.69 -1.54
N LYS A 424 19.10 21.13 -0.61
CA LYS A 424 18.81 19.66 -0.59
C LYS A 424 17.94 19.19 -1.75
N GLU A 425 17.12 20.04 -2.32
CA GLU A 425 16.35 19.73 -3.52
C GLU A 425 17.23 19.43 -4.75
N GLN A 426 18.44 19.99 -4.80
CA GLN A 426 19.35 19.79 -5.93
C GLN A 426 19.80 18.32 -6.06
N THR A 427 20.06 17.64 -4.94
CA THR A 427 20.52 16.23 -4.98
C THR A 427 19.45 15.29 -5.53
N THR A 428 18.19 15.42 -5.10
CA THR A 428 17.07 14.62 -5.65
C THR A 428 16.87 14.92 -7.13
N ARG A 429 16.97 16.17 -7.57
CA ARG A 429 16.86 16.55 -8.99
C ARG A 429 17.97 15.94 -9.84
N VAL A 430 19.23 15.96 -9.37
CA VAL A 430 20.37 15.39 -10.09
C VAL A 430 20.17 13.87 -10.23
N ILE A 431 19.82 13.17 -9.15
CA ILE A 431 19.56 11.73 -9.20
C ILE A 431 18.41 11.43 -10.15
N ASP A 432 17.29 12.16 -10.06
CA ASP A 432 16.12 11.96 -10.91
C ASP A 432 16.43 12.24 -12.39
N SER A 433 17.26 13.23 -12.68
CA SER A 433 17.66 13.52 -14.08
C SER A 433 18.37 12.34 -14.73
N ILE A 434 19.05 11.50 -13.96
CA ILE A 434 19.77 10.31 -14.44
C ILE A 434 18.83 9.11 -14.41
N VAL A 435 18.20 8.86 -13.28
CA VAL A 435 17.39 7.65 -13.03
C VAL A 435 16.12 7.62 -13.85
N THR A 436 15.46 8.77 -14.05
CA THR A 436 14.24 8.87 -14.86
C THR A 436 14.51 9.41 -16.28
N HIS A 437 15.78 9.42 -16.71
CA HIS A 437 16.17 9.89 -18.03
C HIS A 437 15.50 9.06 -19.12
N ARG A 438 15.08 9.70 -20.21
CA ARG A 438 14.34 9.09 -21.32
C ARG A 438 14.98 7.81 -21.91
N ILE A 439 16.31 7.77 -21.98
CA ILE A 439 17.08 6.66 -22.55
C ILE A 439 17.68 5.82 -21.41
N TRP A 440 18.38 6.46 -20.47
CA TRP A 440 19.11 5.80 -19.39
C TRP A 440 18.23 5.22 -18.29
N GLY A 441 17.00 5.72 -18.13
CA GLY A 441 16.07 5.21 -17.10
C GLY A 441 15.79 3.70 -17.21
N TYR A 442 15.61 3.17 -18.42
CA TYR A 442 15.39 1.72 -18.61
C TYR A 442 16.64 0.87 -18.33
N PRO A 443 17.84 1.20 -18.88
CA PRO A 443 19.07 0.47 -18.54
C PRO A 443 19.37 0.47 -17.05
N ILE A 444 19.23 1.60 -16.36
CA ILE A 444 19.45 1.71 -14.92
C ILE A 444 18.43 0.85 -14.15
N PHE A 445 17.16 0.89 -14.55
CA PHE A 445 16.13 0.07 -13.97
C PHE A 445 16.45 -1.44 -14.12
N PHE A 446 16.82 -1.89 -15.32
CA PHE A 446 17.22 -3.28 -15.54
C PHE A 446 18.49 -3.65 -14.79
N LEU A 447 19.44 -2.73 -14.61
CA LEU A 447 20.63 -2.94 -13.79
C LEU A 447 20.26 -3.18 -12.32
N PHE A 448 19.37 -2.37 -11.74
CA PHE A 448 18.90 -2.61 -10.36
C PHE A 448 18.18 -3.95 -10.22
N LEU A 449 17.36 -4.32 -11.19
CA LEU A 449 16.72 -5.65 -11.21
C LEU A 449 17.76 -6.76 -11.30
N TYR A 450 18.75 -6.62 -12.15
CA TYR A 450 19.83 -7.60 -12.29
C TYR A 450 20.58 -7.77 -10.97
N ILE A 451 21.00 -6.67 -10.33
CA ILE A 451 21.66 -6.69 -9.03
C ILE A 451 20.78 -7.37 -7.96
N MET A 452 19.49 -7.07 -7.95
CA MET A 452 18.53 -7.65 -7.02
C MET A 452 18.41 -9.18 -7.21
N PHE A 453 18.24 -9.65 -8.45
CA PHE A 453 18.09 -11.06 -8.72
C PHE A 453 19.40 -11.82 -8.55
N GLU A 454 20.49 -11.34 -9.11
CA GLU A 454 21.83 -11.94 -8.97
C GLU A 454 22.24 -12.02 -7.50
N GLY A 455 22.06 -10.90 -6.78
CA GLY A 455 22.32 -10.87 -5.33
C GLY A 455 21.44 -11.85 -4.54
N THR A 456 20.16 -12.00 -4.92
CA THR A 456 19.25 -12.94 -4.27
C THR A 456 19.70 -14.39 -4.46
N PHE A 457 20.05 -14.78 -5.69
CA PHE A 457 20.44 -16.15 -5.98
C PHE A 457 21.85 -16.48 -5.49
N VAL A 458 22.83 -15.64 -5.78
CA VAL A 458 24.22 -15.89 -5.38
C VAL A 458 24.42 -15.86 -3.86
N LEU A 459 23.88 -14.83 -3.19
CA LEU A 459 24.02 -14.74 -1.72
C LEU A 459 23.12 -15.72 -0.97
N GLY A 460 21.98 -16.07 -1.57
CA GLY A 460 21.02 -16.99 -0.97
C GLY A 460 21.43 -18.45 -1.06
N ASP A 461 22.25 -18.81 -2.04
CA ASP A 461 22.69 -20.18 -2.26
C ASP A 461 23.51 -20.73 -1.09
N TYR A 462 24.41 -19.92 -0.50
CA TYR A 462 25.21 -20.33 0.64
C TYR A 462 24.38 -20.74 1.88
N PRO A 463 23.48 -19.90 2.43
CA PRO A 463 22.66 -20.30 3.54
C PRO A 463 21.63 -21.38 3.17
N MET A 464 21.20 -21.45 1.91
CA MET A 464 20.31 -22.50 1.41
C MET A 464 20.97 -23.87 1.53
N GLN A 465 22.21 -24.05 1.03
CA GLN A 465 22.99 -25.29 1.17
C GLN A 465 23.22 -25.65 2.64
N GLY A 466 23.46 -24.67 3.50
CA GLY A 466 23.60 -24.89 4.94
C GLY A 466 22.33 -25.44 5.59
N ILE A 467 21.17 -24.91 5.22
CA ILE A 467 19.87 -25.39 5.72
C ILE A 467 19.55 -26.77 5.14
N GLU A 468 19.80 -27.01 3.86
CA GLU A 468 19.64 -28.30 3.20
C GLU A 468 20.47 -29.38 3.92
N TRP A 469 21.76 -29.12 4.19
CA TRP A 469 22.60 -30.02 4.99
C TRP A 469 21.99 -30.29 6.37
N LEU A 470 21.45 -29.28 7.07
CA LEU A 470 20.78 -29.46 8.37
C LEU A 470 19.54 -30.35 8.28
N VAL A 471 18.71 -30.13 7.24
CA VAL A 471 17.52 -30.93 6.98
C VAL A 471 17.90 -32.39 6.70
N ASP A 472 18.94 -32.60 5.91
CA ASP A 472 19.48 -33.94 5.61
C ASP A 472 20.02 -34.64 6.85
N GLN A 473 20.77 -33.91 7.71
CA GLN A 473 21.26 -34.46 8.98
C GLN A 473 20.11 -34.87 9.91
N LEU A 474 19.05 -34.05 9.97
CA LEU A 474 17.85 -34.36 10.75
C LEU A 474 17.13 -35.59 10.18
N GLY A 475 17.01 -35.70 8.85
CA GLY A 475 16.48 -36.89 8.18
C GLY A 475 17.31 -38.13 8.48
N ASN A 476 18.62 -38.04 8.40
CA ASN A 476 19.55 -39.15 8.69
C ASN A 476 19.49 -39.58 10.18
N LEU A 477 19.34 -38.63 11.09
CA LEU A 477 19.19 -38.93 12.53
C LEU A 477 17.91 -39.74 12.79
N ILE A 478 16.80 -39.41 12.15
CA ILE A 478 15.56 -40.18 12.28
C ILE A 478 15.71 -41.54 11.59
N ARG A 479 16.33 -41.55 10.39
CA ARG A 479 16.54 -42.78 9.62
C ARG A 479 17.34 -43.83 10.41
N ASN A 480 18.34 -43.37 11.19
CA ASN A 480 19.21 -44.26 11.98
C ASN A 480 18.61 -44.67 13.34
N ASN A 481 17.69 -43.91 13.91
CA ASN A 481 17.16 -44.16 15.26
C ASN A 481 15.74 -44.71 15.29
N MET A 482 14.98 -44.68 14.18
CA MET A 482 13.62 -45.24 14.12
C MET A 482 13.58 -46.57 13.35
N ALA A 483 12.74 -47.47 13.82
CA ALA A 483 12.44 -48.73 13.11
C ALA A 483 11.73 -48.44 11.78
N GLU A 484 11.97 -49.29 10.80
CA GLU A 484 11.33 -49.15 9.48
C GLU A 484 9.77 -49.30 9.60
N GLY A 485 9.07 -48.37 8.93
CA GLY A 485 7.64 -48.39 8.94
C GLY A 485 7.02 -47.07 8.43
N PRO A 486 5.70 -47.09 8.19
CA PRO A 486 5.00 -45.93 7.60
C PRO A 486 5.18 -44.60 8.37
N LEU A 487 5.36 -44.70 9.69
CA LEU A 487 5.55 -43.50 10.52
C LEU A 487 6.95 -42.85 10.27
N LYS A 488 8.00 -43.68 10.06
CA LYS A 488 9.32 -43.19 9.71
C LYS A 488 9.30 -42.50 8.36
N ASP A 489 8.67 -43.14 7.36
CA ASP A 489 8.57 -42.62 6.00
C ASP A 489 7.72 -41.33 5.96
N LEU A 490 6.63 -41.25 6.75
CA LEU A 490 5.85 -40.01 6.92
C LEU A 490 6.70 -38.86 7.51
N LEU A 491 7.49 -39.16 8.54
CA LEU A 491 8.32 -38.12 9.17
C LEU A 491 9.44 -37.62 8.24
N ILE A 492 10.10 -38.54 7.52
CA ILE A 492 11.23 -38.19 6.63
C ILE A 492 10.70 -37.56 5.34
N ASP A 493 9.89 -38.28 4.58
CA ASP A 493 9.51 -37.89 3.24
C ASP A 493 8.28 -36.95 3.23
N GLY A 494 7.32 -37.13 4.15
CA GLY A 494 6.13 -36.32 4.25
C GLY A 494 6.36 -34.99 4.97
N ILE A 495 6.95 -35.00 6.16
CA ILE A 495 7.09 -33.81 7.00
C ILE A 495 8.43 -33.12 6.76
N ILE A 496 9.55 -33.82 6.95
CA ILE A 496 10.88 -33.20 6.78
C ILE A 496 11.12 -32.83 5.33
N GLY A 497 10.83 -33.71 4.39
CA GLY A 497 10.94 -33.41 2.96
C GLY A 497 10.06 -32.25 2.52
N GLY A 498 8.79 -32.23 2.98
CA GLY A 498 7.84 -31.17 2.62
C GLY A 498 8.13 -29.83 3.28
N VAL A 499 8.33 -29.80 4.61
CA VAL A 499 8.61 -28.58 5.37
C VAL A 499 10.06 -28.12 5.12
N GLY A 500 10.99 -29.05 5.02
CA GLY A 500 12.40 -28.80 4.69
C GLY A 500 12.54 -28.06 3.36
N GLY A 501 11.87 -28.53 2.31
CA GLY A 501 11.88 -27.88 1.01
C GLY A 501 11.44 -26.41 1.05
N VAL A 502 10.51 -26.04 1.97
CA VAL A 502 10.09 -24.64 2.14
C VAL A 502 11.11 -23.82 2.92
N ILE A 503 11.67 -24.40 3.99
CA ILE A 503 12.65 -23.71 4.85
C ILE A 503 13.97 -23.50 4.11
N VAL A 504 14.36 -24.41 3.23
CA VAL A 504 15.55 -24.28 2.37
C VAL A 504 15.47 -23.01 1.51
N PHE A 505 14.30 -22.65 0.97
CA PHE A 505 14.14 -21.43 0.16
C PHE A 505 13.94 -20.14 0.97
N LEU A 506 13.80 -20.23 2.29
CA LEU A 506 13.58 -19.05 3.15
C LEU A 506 14.69 -17.99 3.02
N PRO A 507 15.99 -18.33 3.00
CA PRO A 507 17.06 -17.35 2.82
C PRO A 507 16.90 -16.54 1.52
N ASN A 508 16.60 -17.18 0.42
CA ASN A 508 16.39 -16.51 -0.87
C ASN A 508 15.23 -15.51 -0.79
N ILE A 509 14.14 -15.89 -0.13
CA ILE A 509 12.99 -15.02 0.08
C ILE A 509 13.36 -13.83 0.99
N LEU A 510 14.12 -14.05 2.06
CA LEU A 510 14.58 -12.98 2.95
C LEU A 510 15.50 -12.00 2.23
N ILE A 511 16.46 -12.49 1.43
CA ILE A 511 17.38 -11.65 0.66
C ILE A 511 16.62 -10.87 -0.40
N LEU A 512 15.64 -11.48 -1.07
CA LEU A 512 14.77 -10.78 -2.00
C LEU A 512 14.00 -9.64 -1.30
N TYR A 513 13.40 -9.90 -0.14
CA TYR A 513 12.74 -8.86 0.65
C TYR A 513 13.71 -7.78 1.15
N PHE A 514 14.95 -8.13 1.45
CA PHE A 514 16.00 -7.18 1.82
C PHE A 514 16.25 -6.16 0.69
N PHE A 515 16.48 -6.63 -0.53
CA PHE A 515 16.67 -5.75 -1.69
C PHE A 515 15.42 -4.93 -2.00
N ILE A 516 14.24 -5.53 -1.93
CA ILE A 516 12.98 -4.82 -2.14
C ILE A 516 12.81 -3.71 -1.10
N SER A 517 13.09 -3.98 0.18
CA SER A 517 13.00 -2.96 1.23
C SER A 517 13.98 -1.81 1.01
N ILE A 518 15.18 -2.07 0.52
CA ILE A 518 16.14 -1.01 0.12
C ILE A 518 15.54 -0.13 -0.99
N LEU A 519 15.01 -0.74 -2.05
CA LEU A 519 14.44 -0.01 -3.18
C LEU A 519 13.17 0.77 -2.78
N GLU A 520 12.36 0.22 -1.86
CA GLU A 520 11.14 0.83 -1.34
C GLU A 520 11.49 2.03 -0.43
N ASP A 521 12.31 1.81 0.61
CA ASP A 521 12.68 2.84 1.59
C ASP A 521 13.53 3.97 0.98
N SER A 522 14.31 3.68 -0.07
CA SER A 522 15.07 4.70 -0.81
C SER A 522 14.19 5.64 -1.66
N GLY A 523 12.93 5.27 -1.93
CA GLY A 523 12.04 6.01 -2.84
C GLY A 523 12.22 5.67 -4.33
N TYR A 524 13.10 4.72 -4.68
CA TYR A 524 13.33 4.30 -6.08
C TYR A 524 12.11 3.61 -6.69
N MET A 525 11.34 2.86 -5.89
CA MET A 525 10.16 2.12 -6.40
C MET A 525 9.10 3.03 -7.01
N ALA A 526 8.92 4.24 -6.48
CA ALA A 526 8.02 5.23 -7.08
C ALA A 526 8.51 5.67 -8.49
N ARG A 527 9.81 5.83 -8.68
CA ARG A 527 10.41 6.16 -9.98
C ARG A 527 10.29 5.02 -10.97
N ALA A 528 10.51 3.80 -10.54
CA ALA A 528 10.29 2.60 -11.36
C ALA A 528 8.82 2.51 -11.85
N ALA A 529 7.86 2.72 -10.94
CA ALA A 529 6.45 2.77 -11.31
C ALA A 529 6.12 3.92 -12.27
N PHE A 530 6.74 5.10 -12.08
CA PHE A 530 6.61 6.24 -12.97
C PHE A 530 7.11 5.93 -14.40
N ILE A 531 8.29 5.31 -14.53
CA ILE A 531 8.87 4.95 -15.85
C ILE A 531 7.97 3.96 -16.58
N MET A 532 7.40 3.00 -15.85
CA MET A 532 6.66 1.88 -16.41
C MET A 532 5.15 2.15 -16.56
N ASP A 533 4.63 3.26 -16.02
CA ASP A 533 3.17 3.53 -15.99
C ASP A 533 2.53 3.49 -17.38
N LYS A 534 3.16 4.08 -18.38
CA LYS A 534 2.61 4.11 -19.74
C LYS A 534 2.43 2.70 -20.34
N ILE A 535 3.34 1.77 -20.01
CA ILE A 535 3.25 0.37 -20.47
C ILE A 535 2.11 -0.32 -19.72
N MET A 536 2.06 -0.15 -18.39
CA MET A 536 1.02 -0.74 -17.55
C MET A 536 -0.38 -0.23 -17.91
N HIS A 537 -0.51 1.05 -18.16
CA HIS A 537 -1.79 1.65 -18.57
C HIS A 537 -2.33 1.05 -19.89
N ARG A 538 -1.46 0.80 -20.86
CA ARG A 538 -1.85 0.10 -22.10
C ARG A 538 -2.36 -1.32 -21.85
N MET A 539 -1.97 -1.94 -20.75
CA MET A 539 -2.47 -3.23 -20.30
C MET A 539 -3.80 -3.12 -19.49
N GLY A 540 -4.22 -1.90 -19.16
CA GLY A 540 -5.38 -1.64 -18.29
C GLY A 540 -5.06 -1.78 -16.81
N LEU A 541 -3.79 -1.55 -16.43
CA LEU A 541 -3.26 -1.65 -15.07
C LEU A 541 -2.67 -0.31 -14.63
N HIS A 542 -2.57 -0.11 -13.32
CA HIS A 542 -1.89 1.02 -12.71
C HIS A 542 -0.36 0.81 -12.76
N GLY A 543 0.46 1.88 -12.85
CA GLY A 543 1.92 1.79 -12.88
C GLY A 543 2.53 1.00 -11.73
N LYS A 544 1.97 1.10 -10.52
CA LYS A 544 2.40 0.32 -9.34
C LYS A 544 2.24 -1.20 -9.53
N SER A 545 1.39 -1.68 -10.48
CA SER A 545 1.22 -3.11 -10.77
C SER A 545 2.48 -3.76 -11.35
N PHE A 546 3.37 -2.95 -11.92
CA PHE A 546 4.63 -3.44 -12.49
C PHE A 546 5.53 -4.13 -11.44
N ILE A 547 5.56 -3.60 -10.22
CA ILE A 547 6.38 -4.11 -9.13
C ILE A 547 6.02 -5.56 -8.75
N PRO A 548 4.75 -5.87 -8.40
CA PRO A 548 4.33 -7.25 -8.18
C PRO A 548 4.59 -8.19 -9.38
N LEU A 549 4.40 -7.71 -10.61
CA LEU A 549 4.62 -8.54 -11.79
C LEU A 549 6.09 -8.93 -11.95
N ILE A 550 7.02 -8.01 -11.72
CA ILE A 550 8.46 -8.31 -11.73
C ILE A 550 8.84 -9.26 -10.60
N MET A 551 8.32 -9.03 -9.38
CA MET A 551 8.57 -9.93 -8.24
C MET A 551 8.11 -11.37 -8.54
N GLY A 552 7.10 -11.54 -9.41
CA GLY A 552 6.59 -12.82 -9.86
C GLY A 552 7.63 -13.71 -10.55
N PHE A 553 8.68 -13.14 -11.13
CA PHE A 553 9.80 -13.91 -11.69
C PHE A 553 10.65 -14.57 -10.59
N GLY A 554 10.73 -13.98 -9.42
CA GLY A 554 11.35 -14.62 -8.24
C GLY A 554 10.39 -15.62 -7.59
N CYS A 555 9.33 -15.11 -6.97
CA CYS A 555 8.30 -15.93 -6.32
C CYS A 555 6.93 -15.25 -6.37
N ASN A 556 5.90 -16.00 -6.80
CA ASN A 556 4.55 -15.46 -6.91
C ASN A 556 3.89 -15.12 -5.57
N VAL A 557 4.29 -15.77 -4.46
CA VAL A 557 3.70 -15.53 -3.13
C VAL A 557 4.01 -14.11 -2.65
N PRO A 558 5.28 -13.67 -2.52
CA PRO A 558 5.60 -12.30 -2.16
C PRO A 558 5.08 -11.29 -3.18
N ALA A 559 5.04 -11.65 -4.46
CA ALA A 559 4.49 -10.81 -5.51
C ALA A 559 3.00 -10.50 -5.29
N ILE A 560 2.20 -11.50 -4.93
CA ILE A 560 0.78 -11.30 -4.60
C ILE A 560 0.62 -10.50 -3.32
N MET A 561 1.43 -10.74 -2.29
CA MET A 561 1.42 -9.93 -1.07
C MET A 561 1.78 -8.47 -1.34
N ALA A 562 2.69 -8.20 -2.28
CA ALA A 562 3.07 -6.85 -2.67
C ALA A 562 1.95 -6.08 -3.39
N THR A 563 0.91 -6.76 -3.91
CA THR A 563 -0.24 -6.07 -4.52
C THR A 563 -1.01 -5.16 -3.56
N ARG A 564 -0.77 -5.27 -2.24
CA ARG A 564 -1.33 -4.37 -1.22
C ARG A 564 -0.95 -2.90 -1.43
N THR A 565 0.20 -2.65 -2.08
CA THR A 565 0.66 -1.30 -2.41
C THR A 565 -0.15 -0.62 -3.52
N ILE A 566 -1.01 -1.39 -4.21
CA ILE A 566 -1.88 -0.89 -5.28
C ILE A 566 -3.19 -0.42 -4.66
N GLU A 567 -3.44 0.87 -4.69
CA GLU A 567 -4.62 1.52 -4.12
C GLU A 567 -5.89 1.19 -4.91
N ASP A 568 -5.79 1.10 -6.23
CA ASP A 568 -6.91 0.76 -7.10
C ASP A 568 -7.30 -0.72 -6.99
N ARG A 569 -8.50 -0.97 -6.47
CA ARG A 569 -9.02 -2.33 -6.27
C ARG A 569 -9.10 -3.14 -7.58
N LYS A 570 -9.43 -2.49 -8.71
CA LYS A 570 -9.50 -3.13 -10.02
C LYS A 570 -8.13 -3.62 -10.45
N SER A 571 -7.14 -2.71 -10.49
CA SER A 571 -5.76 -3.04 -10.87
C SER A 571 -5.12 -4.03 -9.89
N ARG A 572 -5.38 -3.90 -8.59
CA ARG A 572 -4.91 -4.83 -7.56
C ARG A 572 -5.40 -6.25 -7.84
N LEU A 573 -6.71 -6.43 -8.07
CA LEU A 573 -7.29 -7.74 -8.34
C LEU A 573 -6.75 -8.33 -9.65
N ILE A 574 -6.72 -7.56 -10.73
CA ILE A 574 -6.20 -8.03 -12.03
C ILE A 574 -4.74 -8.43 -11.90
N THR A 575 -3.93 -7.64 -11.20
CA THR A 575 -2.51 -7.96 -10.95
C THR A 575 -2.36 -9.29 -10.21
N MET A 576 -3.18 -9.55 -9.17
CA MET A 576 -3.18 -10.85 -8.48
C MET A 576 -3.54 -12.00 -9.42
N LEU A 577 -4.52 -11.81 -10.29
CA LEU A 577 -4.98 -12.85 -11.21
C LEU A 577 -3.95 -13.18 -12.29
N VAL A 578 -3.22 -12.20 -12.82
CA VAL A 578 -2.26 -12.43 -13.93
C VAL A 578 -0.87 -12.78 -13.44
N ASN A 579 -0.54 -12.50 -12.18
CA ASN A 579 0.79 -12.76 -11.63
C ASN A 579 1.24 -14.23 -11.75
N PRO A 580 0.39 -15.26 -11.58
CA PRO A 580 0.78 -16.66 -11.77
C PRO A 580 1.28 -17.01 -13.19
N LEU A 581 1.04 -16.17 -14.19
CA LEU A 581 1.57 -16.34 -15.54
C LEU A 581 3.04 -15.91 -15.66
N MET A 582 3.56 -15.15 -14.66
CA MET A 582 4.99 -14.86 -14.56
C MET A 582 5.73 -16.12 -14.12
N SER A 583 6.80 -16.47 -14.85
CA SER A 583 7.58 -17.66 -14.55
C SER A 583 8.41 -17.46 -13.29
N CYS A 584 8.07 -18.10 -12.19
CA CYS A 584 8.87 -18.05 -10.96
C CYS A 584 10.13 -18.96 -11.05
N SER A 585 11.11 -18.71 -10.16
CA SER A 585 12.36 -19.47 -10.09
C SER A 585 12.17 -20.98 -9.91
N ALA A 586 11.12 -21.40 -9.20
CA ALA A 586 10.78 -22.81 -8.98
C ALA A 586 10.42 -23.61 -10.26
N ARG A 587 10.13 -22.91 -11.36
CA ARG A 587 9.88 -23.54 -12.66
C ARG A 587 11.16 -23.69 -13.48
N LEU A 588 12.22 -22.97 -13.18
CA LEU A 588 13.46 -22.95 -13.94
C LEU A 588 14.12 -24.34 -14.06
N PRO A 589 14.22 -25.18 -13.00
CA PRO A 589 14.81 -26.50 -13.10
C PRO A 589 14.14 -27.38 -14.17
N ILE A 590 12.80 -27.32 -14.28
CA ILE A 590 12.05 -28.09 -15.29
C ILE A 590 12.44 -27.64 -16.70
N TYR A 591 12.57 -26.33 -16.91
CA TYR A 591 12.98 -25.79 -18.22
C TYR A 591 14.40 -26.20 -18.56
N LEU A 592 15.34 -26.09 -17.61
CA LEU A 592 16.73 -26.49 -17.84
C LEU A 592 16.87 -27.97 -18.21
N VAL A 593 16.17 -28.85 -17.49
CA VAL A 593 16.17 -30.30 -17.76
C VAL A 593 15.58 -30.59 -19.14
N MET A 594 14.39 -30.04 -19.46
CA MET A 594 13.73 -30.30 -20.74
C MET A 594 14.45 -29.67 -21.92
N ILE A 595 14.94 -28.43 -21.78
CA ILE A 595 15.70 -27.74 -22.82
C ILE A 595 17.06 -28.43 -23.04
N GLY A 596 17.76 -28.80 -21.96
CA GLY A 596 19.03 -29.51 -22.07
C GLY A 596 18.87 -30.87 -22.76
N ALA A 597 17.77 -31.57 -22.51
CA ALA A 597 17.49 -32.87 -23.12
C ALA A 597 17.08 -32.77 -24.60
N PHE A 598 16.21 -31.84 -24.97
CA PHE A 598 15.57 -31.82 -26.28
C PHE A 598 16.00 -30.67 -27.19
N PHE A 599 16.59 -29.57 -26.64
CA PHE A 599 16.96 -28.36 -27.38
C PHE A 599 18.40 -27.86 -27.08
N PRO A 600 19.43 -28.73 -26.99
CA PRO A 600 20.76 -28.31 -26.55
C PRO A 600 21.39 -27.21 -27.42
N ASN A 601 21.11 -27.24 -28.73
CA ASN A 601 21.71 -26.29 -29.70
C ASN A 601 21.08 -24.88 -29.63
N CYS A 602 19.91 -24.71 -29.00
CA CYS A 602 19.21 -23.42 -28.95
C CYS A 602 18.65 -23.15 -27.54
N ALA A 603 19.32 -23.63 -26.50
CA ALA A 603 18.85 -23.60 -25.13
C ALA A 603 18.48 -22.18 -24.63
N SER A 604 19.38 -21.21 -24.81
CA SER A 604 19.16 -19.81 -24.41
C SER A 604 17.98 -19.17 -25.15
N PHE A 605 17.83 -19.48 -26.44
CA PHE A 605 16.71 -18.95 -27.23
C PHE A 605 15.37 -19.54 -26.78
N MET A 606 15.32 -20.85 -26.53
CA MET A 606 14.11 -21.52 -26.03
C MET A 606 13.68 -20.99 -24.66
N LEU A 607 14.64 -20.77 -23.76
CA LEU A 607 14.36 -20.18 -22.46
C LEU A 607 13.76 -18.78 -22.60
N LEU A 608 14.36 -17.94 -23.47
CA LEU A 608 13.83 -16.60 -23.77
C LEU A 608 12.40 -16.66 -24.34
N CYS A 609 12.13 -17.61 -25.24
CA CYS A 609 10.78 -17.79 -25.83
C CYS A 609 9.74 -18.14 -24.75
N ILE A 610 10.07 -19.04 -23.82
CA ILE A 610 9.16 -19.44 -22.72
C ILE A 610 8.85 -18.24 -21.82
N TYR A 611 9.87 -17.49 -21.40
CA TYR A 611 9.65 -16.29 -20.56
C TYR A 611 8.84 -15.22 -21.30
N THR A 612 9.15 -14.99 -22.58
CA THR A 612 8.40 -14.04 -23.41
C THR A 612 6.93 -14.47 -23.58
N ALA A 613 6.69 -15.78 -23.78
CA ALA A 613 5.32 -16.32 -23.88
C ALA A 613 4.53 -16.05 -22.58
N GLY A 614 5.13 -16.23 -21.41
CA GLY A 614 4.49 -15.92 -20.14
C GLY A 614 4.10 -14.44 -20.02
N ILE A 615 5.03 -13.53 -20.36
CA ILE A 615 4.76 -12.09 -20.36
C ILE A 615 3.64 -11.73 -21.34
N LEU A 616 3.67 -12.25 -22.56
CA LEU A 616 2.62 -11.99 -23.55
C LEU A 616 1.26 -12.47 -23.11
N LEU A 617 1.18 -13.67 -22.52
CA LEU A 617 -0.07 -14.20 -21.98
C LEU A 617 -0.58 -13.34 -20.81
N ALA A 618 0.30 -12.89 -19.93
CA ALA A 618 -0.07 -11.99 -18.83
C ALA A 618 -0.64 -10.66 -19.36
N VAL A 619 -0.03 -10.07 -20.40
CA VAL A 619 -0.53 -8.85 -21.05
C VAL A 619 -1.91 -9.07 -21.67
N ILE A 620 -2.10 -10.18 -22.40
CA ILE A 620 -3.37 -10.52 -23.03
C ILE A 620 -4.46 -10.72 -21.99
N MET A 621 -4.17 -11.51 -20.94
CA MET A 621 -5.14 -11.81 -19.89
C MET A 621 -5.46 -10.56 -19.05
N ALA A 622 -4.47 -9.70 -18.75
CA ALA A 622 -4.72 -8.43 -18.09
C ALA A 622 -5.72 -7.55 -18.86
N ARG A 623 -5.56 -7.44 -20.18
CA ARG A 623 -6.50 -6.72 -21.05
C ARG A 623 -7.90 -7.33 -21.07
N ILE A 624 -7.99 -8.66 -21.16
CA ILE A 624 -9.27 -9.38 -21.13
C ILE A 624 -9.96 -9.12 -19.78
N PHE A 625 -9.26 -9.27 -18.67
CA PHE A 625 -9.84 -9.07 -17.34
C PHE A 625 -10.23 -7.62 -17.08
N SER A 626 -9.41 -6.66 -17.52
CA SER A 626 -9.73 -5.24 -17.39
C SER A 626 -10.99 -4.84 -18.18
N LYS A 627 -11.22 -5.45 -19.34
CA LYS A 627 -12.35 -5.12 -20.22
C LYS A 627 -13.64 -5.85 -19.85
N PHE A 628 -13.54 -7.14 -19.47
CA PHE A 628 -14.72 -8.00 -19.36
C PHE A 628 -15.04 -8.47 -17.94
N LEU A 629 -14.02 -8.65 -17.07
CA LEU A 629 -14.22 -9.32 -15.79
C LEU A 629 -14.42 -8.33 -14.64
N VAL A 630 -13.60 -7.29 -14.56
CA VAL A 630 -13.63 -6.33 -13.46
C VAL A 630 -14.05 -4.98 -13.98
N LYS A 631 -15.35 -4.70 -13.84
CA LYS A 631 -15.93 -3.39 -14.18
C LYS A 631 -15.69 -2.42 -13.02
N GLY A 632 -15.12 -1.26 -13.29
CA GLY A 632 -14.88 -0.18 -12.34
C GLY A 632 -14.44 1.05 -13.10
N GLU A 633 -14.70 2.24 -12.56
CA GLU A 633 -14.13 3.48 -13.08
C GLU A 633 -12.61 3.40 -12.89
N ASP A 634 -11.84 3.83 -13.89
CA ASP A 634 -10.40 3.89 -13.79
C ASP A 634 -10.04 4.97 -12.76
N SER A 635 -9.34 4.57 -11.69
CA SER A 635 -8.84 5.53 -10.72
C SER A 635 -7.83 6.46 -11.37
N PRO A 636 -7.93 7.78 -11.13
CA PRO A 636 -6.95 8.72 -11.66
C PRO A 636 -5.54 8.34 -11.17
N PHE A 637 -4.56 8.41 -12.06
CA PHE A 637 -3.17 8.17 -11.73
C PHE A 637 -2.58 9.41 -11.09
N VAL A 638 -2.61 9.45 -9.78
CA VAL A 638 -1.93 10.47 -9.00
C VAL A 638 -0.88 9.78 -8.12
N MET A 639 0.40 9.94 -8.45
CA MET A 639 1.49 9.29 -7.74
C MET A 639 2.47 10.33 -7.21
N GLU A 640 2.69 10.28 -5.91
CA GLU A 640 3.73 11.05 -5.26
C GLU A 640 5.10 10.44 -5.50
N LEU A 641 6.08 11.30 -5.70
CA LEU A 641 7.48 10.92 -5.80
C LEU A 641 8.19 11.42 -4.53
N PRO A 642 8.28 10.59 -3.48
CA PRO A 642 8.92 10.97 -2.24
C PRO A 642 10.40 11.33 -2.51
N PRO A 643 11.02 12.24 -1.74
CA PRO A 643 12.44 12.53 -1.89
C PRO A 643 13.27 11.27 -1.62
N TYR A 644 14.46 11.19 -2.24
CA TYR A 644 15.37 10.09 -1.94
C TYR A 644 15.84 10.16 -0.49
N ARG A 645 15.75 9.03 0.19
CA ARG A 645 16.21 8.87 1.57
C ARG A 645 17.15 7.68 1.67
N MET A 646 18.22 7.84 2.45
CA MET A 646 19.09 6.70 2.77
C MET A 646 18.37 5.83 3.81
N PRO A 647 18.04 4.59 3.47
CA PRO A 647 17.35 3.70 4.41
C PRO A 647 18.28 3.30 5.55
N THR A 648 17.73 3.21 6.77
CA THR A 648 18.52 2.76 7.93
C THR A 648 18.59 1.23 7.96
N SER A 649 19.78 0.67 8.26
CA SER A 649 19.96 -0.79 8.34
C SER A 649 18.97 -1.46 9.31
N LYS A 650 18.62 -0.78 10.42
CA LYS A 650 17.64 -1.27 11.39
C LYS A 650 16.22 -1.37 10.80
N SER A 651 15.80 -0.39 9.99
CA SER A 651 14.49 -0.41 9.31
C SER A 651 14.43 -1.56 8.31
N ILE A 652 15.45 -1.69 7.45
CA ILE A 652 15.53 -2.74 6.43
C ILE A 652 15.45 -4.13 7.07
N MET A 653 16.28 -4.38 8.10
CA MET A 653 16.32 -5.70 8.78
C MET A 653 14.97 -6.02 9.44
N ARG A 654 14.33 -5.04 10.07
CA ARG A 654 13.02 -5.22 10.69
C ARG A 654 11.96 -5.55 9.63
N HIS A 655 11.86 -4.78 8.56
CA HIS A 655 10.90 -5.01 7.47
C HIS A 655 11.12 -6.35 6.79
N THR A 656 12.38 -6.73 6.54
CA THR A 656 12.75 -8.03 5.99
C THR A 656 12.29 -9.17 6.88
N TRP A 657 12.56 -9.08 8.18
CA TRP A 657 12.18 -10.10 9.16
C TRP A 657 10.65 -10.19 9.32
N GLU A 658 9.96 -9.07 9.42
CA GLU A 658 8.48 -9.05 9.53
C GLU A 658 7.82 -9.70 8.32
N LYS A 659 8.27 -9.39 7.10
CA LYS A 659 7.76 -9.99 5.86
C LYS A 659 8.08 -11.49 5.79
N GLY A 660 9.29 -11.89 6.19
CA GLY A 660 9.72 -13.30 6.25
C GLY A 660 8.95 -14.11 7.30
N ALA A 661 8.78 -13.56 8.51
CA ALA A 661 7.99 -14.19 9.57
C ALA A 661 6.51 -14.34 9.17
N GLN A 662 5.93 -13.34 8.50
CA GLN A 662 4.57 -13.44 7.95
C GLN A 662 4.47 -14.54 6.89
N TYR A 663 5.47 -14.70 6.02
CA TYR A 663 5.54 -15.78 5.05
C TYR A 663 5.52 -17.14 5.73
N LEU A 664 6.43 -17.39 6.70
CA LEU A 664 6.49 -18.65 7.43
C LEU A 664 5.20 -18.96 8.18
N LYS A 665 4.67 -17.99 8.92
CA LYS A 665 3.44 -18.15 9.70
C LYS A 665 2.22 -18.46 8.84
N LYS A 666 2.13 -17.87 7.65
CA LYS A 666 0.97 -18.02 6.76
C LYS A 666 1.08 -19.25 5.87
N MET A 667 2.27 -19.58 5.38
CA MET A 667 2.47 -20.61 4.36
C MET A 667 2.91 -21.96 4.94
N GLY A 668 3.71 -21.97 6.02
CA GLY A 668 4.28 -23.19 6.57
C GLY A 668 3.24 -24.24 6.93
N GLY A 669 2.15 -23.87 7.61
CA GLY A 669 1.09 -24.81 7.97
C GLY A 669 0.33 -25.39 6.78
N ILE A 670 0.05 -24.56 5.76
CA ILE A 670 -0.67 -24.96 4.55
C ILE A 670 0.17 -25.94 3.73
N ILE A 671 1.46 -25.64 3.58
CA ILE A 671 2.38 -26.48 2.81
C ILE A 671 2.61 -27.80 3.53
N MET A 672 2.76 -27.79 4.87
CA MET A 672 2.90 -29.02 5.66
C MET A 672 1.70 -29.95 5.44
N ILE A 673 0.48 -29.44 5.53
CA ILE A 673 -0.74 -30.25 5.30
C ILE A 673 -0.76 -30.78 3.87
N ALA A 674 -0.43 -29.96 2.89
CA ALA A 674 -0.39 -30.36 1.49
C ALA A 674 0.67 -31.45 1.23
N SER A 675 1.87 -31.33 1.82
CA SER A 675 2.94 -32.33 1.70
C SER A 675 2.54 -33.66 2.30
N ILE A 676 1.89 -33.67 3.46
CA ILE A 676 1.36 -34.89 4.09
C ILE A 676 0.31 -35.57 3.18
N ILE A 677 -0.58 -34.78 2.57
CA ILE A 677 -1.60 -35.34 1.65
C ILE A 677 -0.93 -35.93 0.41
N ILE A 678 0.00 -35.22 -0.22
CA ILE A 678 0.71 -35.71 -1.41
C ILE A 678 1.51 -36.96 -1.09
N TRP A 679 2.22 -36.97 0.04
CA TRP A 679 2.95 -38.15 0.52
C TRP A 679 1.99 -39.36 0.71
N PHE A 680 0.85 -39.15 1.41
CA PHE A 680 -0.14 -40.18 1.61
C PHE A 680 -0.64 -40.77 0.30
N LEU A 681 -0.97 -39.95 -0.68
CA LEU A 681 -1.44 -40.34 -1.99
C LEU A 681 -0.36 -41.08 -2.80
N GLY A 682 0.91 -40.74 -2.63
CA GLY A 682 2.04 -41.40 -3.28
C GLY A 682 2.50 -42.69 -2.57
N TYR A 683 2.24 -42.79 -1.26
CA TYR A 683 2.69 -43.91 -0.44
C TYR A 683 1.72 -45.09 -0.47
N TYR A 684 0.41 -44.85 -0.50
CA TYR A 684 -0.62 -45.86 -0.45
C TYR A 684 -1.34 -46.07 -1.82
N PRO A 685 -1.85 -47.33 -2.11
CA PRO A 685 -1.65 -48.59 -1.42
C PRO A 685 -0.24 -49.14 -1.66
N ARG A 686 0.32 -49.84 -0.66
CA ARG A 686 1.62 -50.53 -0.73
C ARG A 686 1.37 -52.01 -0.80
N HIS A 687 1.76 -52.67 -1.88
CA HIS A 687 1.42 -54.04 -2.13
C HIS A 687 2.50 -55.03 -1.69
N ASP A 688 3.78 -54.85 -2.03
CA ASP A 688 4.82 -55.82 -1.65
C ASP A 688 6.20 -55.11 -1.42
N ALA A 689 7.05 -55.71 -0.56
CA ALA A 689 8.37 -55.20 -0.20
C ALA A 689 9.44 -55.33 -1.33
N HIS A 690 9.08 -55.90 -2.47
CA HIS A 690 9.98 -56.15 -3.60
C HIS A 690 9.67 -55.38 -4.89
N GLU A 691 8.64 -54.51 -4.88
CA GLU A 691 8.32 -53.63 -6.04
C GLU A 691 9.36 -52.54 -6.18
N SER A 692 9.72 -52.19 -7.42
CA SER A 692 10.53 -51.02 -7.71
C SER A 692 9.77 -49.73 -7.31
N VAL A 693 10.50 -48.68 -6.95
CA VAL A 693 9.88 -47.36 -6.55
C VAL A 693 8.94 -46.84 -7.63
N ALA A 694 9.24 -47.10 -8.91
CA ALA A 694 8.40 -46.72 -10.03
C ALA A 694 7.08 -47.52 -10.10
N GLU A 695 7.14 -48.84 -9.88
CA GLU A 695 5.94 -49.70 -9.82
C GLU A 695 5.04 -49.38 -8.64
N GLN A 696 5.65 -49.07 -7.49
CA GLN A 696 4.93 -48.63 -6.30
C GLN A 696 4.20 -47.28 -6.55
N GLN A 697 4.85 -46.33 -7.22
CA GLN A 697 4.18 -45.07 -7.59
C GLN A 697 3.09 -45.25 -8.63
N GLU A 698 3.24 -46.21 -9.57
CA GLU A 698 2.21 -46.54 -10.56
C GLU A 698 0.96 -47.10 -9.92
N ASN A 699 1.12 -47.93 -8.88
CA ASN A 699 0.01 -48.60 -8.18
C ASN A 699 -0.59 -47.70 -7.07
N SER A 700 0.09 -46.62 -6.68
CA SER A 700 -0.36 -45.67 -5.65
C SER A 700 -1.65 -44.91 -6.06
N TYR A 701 -2.32 -44.27 -5.09
CA TYR A 701 -3.46 -43.39 -5.37
C TYR A 701 -3.11 -42.27 -6.34
N ILE A 702 -1.91 -41.68 -6.24
CA ILE A 702 -1.48 -40.64 -7.18
C ILE A 702 -1.30 -41.21 -8.60
N GLY A 703 -0.81 -42.45 -8.72
CA GLY A 703 -0.71 -43.17 -10.00
C GLY A 703 -2.07 -43.48 -10.62
N GLN A 704 -3.02 -43.91 -9.80
CA GLN A 704 -4.40 -44.15 -10.25
C GLN A 704 -5.07 -42.85 -10.72
N ILE A 705 -4.87 -41.74 -10.01
CA ILE A 705 -5.35 -40.41 -10.43
C ILE A 705 -4.69 -40.00 -11.73
N GLY A 706 -3.36 -40.20 -11.88
CA GLY A 706 -2.63 -39.95 -13.11
C GLY A 706 -3.21 -40.69 -14.33
N LYS A 707 -3.49 -42.00 -14.18
CA LYS A 707 -4.15 -42.83 -15.20
C LYS A 707 -5.59 -42.37 -15.50
N ALA A 708 -6.32 -41.91 -14.47
CA ALA A 708 -7.68 -41.37 -14.65
C ALA A 708 -7.69 -40.03 -15.41
N ILE A 709 -6.65 -39.22 -15.27
CA ILE A 709 -6.52 -37.92 -15.96
C ILE A 709 -5.93 -38.11 -17.37
N GLU A 710 -5.24 -39.22 -17.64
CA GLU A 710 -4.58 -39.47 -18.93
C GLU A 710 -5.49 -39.19 -20.14
N PRO A 711 -6.75 -39.59 -20.20
CA PRO A 711 -7.63 -39.30 -21.35
C PRO A 711 -7.77 -37.82 -21.64
N VAL A 712 -7.67 -36.95 -20.60
CA VAL A 712 -7.79 -35.49 -20.74
C VAL A 712 -6.50 -34.87 -21.24
N ILE A 713 -5.33 -35.43 -20.87
CA ILE A 713 -4.02 -34.90 -21.24
C ILE A 713 -3.41 -35.56 -22.48
N LYS A 714 -3.91 -36.71 -22.86
CA LYS A 714 -3.50 -37.44 -24.08
C LYS A 714 -3.58 -36.61 -25.37
N PRO A 715 -4.60 -35.75 -25.59
CA PRO A 715 -4.64 -34.85 -26.75
C PRO A 715 -3.52 -33.83 -26.79
N LEU A 716 -2.76 -33.63 -25.70
CA LEU A 716 -1.58 -32.78 -25.57
C LEU A 716 -0.28 -33.56 -25.85
N GLY A 717 -0.37 -34.87 -26.11
CA GLY A 717 0.76 -35.79 -26.23
C GLY A 717 1.36 -36.23 -24.88
N PHE A 718 0.66 -35.98 -23.75
CA PHE A 718 1.17 -36.32 -22.42
C PHE A 718 0.69 -37.73 -22.00
N ASP A 719 1.58 -38.49 -21.40
CA ASP A 719 1.29 -39.75 -20.75
C ASP A 719 0.92 -39.55 -19.25
N TRP A 720 0.47 -40.62 -18.59
CA TRP A 720 0.14 -40.58 -17.17
C TRP A 720 1.30 -40.20 -16.27
N LYS A 721 2.59 -40.47 -16.65
CA LYS A 721 3.78 -40.12 -15.89
C LYS A 721 3.97 -38.62 -15.88
N LEU A 722 3.86 -37.96 -17.04
CA LEU A 722 3.85 -36.50 -17.13
C LEU A 722 2.67 -35.92 -16.34
N GLY A 723 1.51 -36.61 -16.32
CA GLY A 723 0.35 -36.23 -15.52
C GLY A 723 0.64 -36.23 -14.02
N ILE A 724 1.31 -37.25 -13.50
CA ILE A 724 1.72 -37.31 -12.09
C ILE A 724 2.69 -36.19 -11.76
N GLY A 725 3.65 -35.89 -12.65
CA GLY A 725 4.55 -34.75 -12.48
C GLY A 725 3.79 -33.43 -12.35
N LEU A 726 2.73 -33.21 -13.14
CA LEU A 726 1.86 -32.03 -13.01
C LEU A 726 1.13 -31.96 -11.66
N ILE A 727 0.62 -33.11 -11.18
CA ILE A 727 -0.09 -33.20 -9.87
C ILE A 727 0.88 -32.89 -8.72
N SER A 728 2.07 -33.49 -8.73
CA SER A 728 3.10 -33.22 -7.71
C SER A 728 3.49 -31.74 -7.70
N GLY A 729 3.58 -31.12 -8.87
CA GLY A 729 3.89 -29.70 -9.02
C GLY A 729 2.79 -28.73 -8.57
N VAL A 730 1.60 -29.22 -8.20
CA VAL A 730 0.60 -28.39 -7.50
C VAL A 730 1.05 -28.09 -6.07
N GLY A 731 1.70 -29.03 -5.41
CA GLY A 731 2.28 -28.84 -4.07
C GLY A 731 3.44 -27.84 -4.13
N ALA A 732 4.50 -28.22 -4.83
CA ALA A 732 5.67 -27.41 -5.10
C ALA A 732 6.19 -27.70 -6.52
N LYS A 733 6.57 -26.67 -7.26
CA LYS A 733 6.94 -26.79 -8.67
C LYS A 733 8.24 -27.60 -8.88
N GLU A 734 9.12 -27.55 -7.92
CA GLU A 734 10.39 -28.28 -7.90
C GLU A 734 10.17 -29.81 -7.91
N LEU A 735 9.09 -30.27 -7.27
CA LEU A 735 8.76 -31.71 -7.19
C LEU A 735 8.49 -32.35 -8.56
N VAL A 736 8.21 -31.55 -9.57
CA VAL A 736 7.98 -32.08 -10.92
C VAL A 736 9.22 -32.82 -11.44
N VAL A 737 10.42 -32.21 -11.27
CA VAL A 737 11.68 -32.76 -11.76
C VAL A 737 12.03 -34.07 -11.05
N SER A 738 11.98 -34.06 -9.70
CA SER A 738 12.28 -35.26 -8.92
C SER A 738 11.29 -36.40 -9.19
N THR A 739 9.99 -36.07 -9.31
CA THR A 739 8.94 -37.07 -9.64
C THR A 739 9.19 -37.67 -11.03
N LEU A 740 9.49 -36.87 -12.04
CA LEU A 740 9.79 -37.36 -13.39
C LEU A 740 11.09 -38.19 -13.41
N GLY A 741 12.10 -37.79 -12.64
CA GLY A 741 13.32 -38.52 -12.45
C GLY A 741 13.05 -39.94 -11.93
N VAL A 742 12.30 -40.07 -10.83
CA VAL A 742 11.93 -41.38 -10.27
C VAL A 742 11.13 -42.22 -11.24
N LEU A 743 10.14 -41.64 -11.96
CA LEU A 743 9.27 -42.37 -12.86
C LEU A 743 9.91 -42.86 -14.15
N TYR A 744 10.96 -42.17 -14.63
CA TYR A 744 11.62 -42.49 -15.90
C TYR A 744 13.01 -43.12 -15.73
N THR A 745 13.72 -42.91 -14.58
CA THR A 745 15.09 -43.40 -14.41
C THR A 745 15.24 -44.54 -13.38
N ASN A 746 14.27 -44.75 -12.51
CA ASN A 746 14.31 -45.62 -11.33
C ASN A 746 15.44 -45.27 -10.32
N GLU A 747 16.10 -44.14 -10.49
CA GLU A 747 17.19 -43.62 -9.65
C GLU A 747 16.79 -42.23 -9.17
N GLY A 748 16.95 -41.94 -7.88
CA GLY A 748 16.57 -40.67 -7.27
C GLY A 748 17.46 -39.47 -7.64
N ASP A 749 18.61 -39.69 -8.25
CA ASP A 749 19.57 -38.65 -8.62
C ASP A 749 19.42 -38.24 -10.08
N VAL A 750 18.79 -37.11 -10.31
CA VAL A 750 18.46 -36.56 -11.65
C VAL A 750 19.60 -35.67 -12.20
N GLU A 751 20.50 -35.16 -11.34
CA GLU A 751 21.49 -34.16 -11.76
C GLU A 751 22.59 -34.70 -12.69
N ASN A 752 22.89 -36.02 -12.66
CA ASN A 752 23.96 -36.62 -13.43
C ASN A 752 23.55 -37.56 -14.57
N VAL A 753 22.26 -37.67 -14.87
CA VAL A 753 21.74 -38.59 -15.90
C VAL A 753 21.32 -37.83 -17.14
N ASN A 754 21.87 -38.23 -18.32
CA ASN A 754 21.39 -37.75 -19.62
C ASN A 754 19.93 -38.19 -19.85
N LEU A 755 18.98 -37.41 -19.36
CA LEU A 755 17.54 -37.65 -19.48
C LEU A 755 17.07 -37.77 -20.94
N SER A 756 17.79 -37.15 -21.89
CA SER A 756 17.44 -37.12 -23.32
C SER A 756 17.27 -38.52 -23.95
N ASN A 757 18.00 -39.52 -23.46
CA ASN A 757 17.94 -40.89 -24.03
C ASN A 757 16.98 -41.80 -23.27
N ARG A 758 16.43 -41.39 -22.14
CA ARG A 758 15.57 -42.21 -21.26
C ARG A 758 14.10 -41.80 -21.20
N ILE A 759 13.80 -40.53 -21.54
CA ILE A 759 12.39 -40.06 -21.59
C ILE A 759 11.89 -40.22 -23.03
N PRO A 760 10.94 -41.12 -23.29
CA PRO A 760 10.46 -41.43 -24.66
C PRO A 760 9.42 -40.38 -25.11
N ILE A 761 9.75 -39.11 -25.10
CA ILE A 761 8.88 -38.01 -25.57
C ILE A 761 9.56 -37.27 -26.75
N THR A 762 8.76 -36.72 -27.63
CA THR A 762 9.25 -35.90 -28.73
C THR A 762 9.58 -34.48 -28.27
N PRO A 763 10.47 -33.73 -28.98
CA PRO A 763 10.74 -32.32 -28.65
C PRO A 763 9.48 -31.45 -28.65
N LEU A 764 8.48 -31.77 -29.47
CA LEU A 764 7.21 -31.07 -29.53
C LEU A 764 6.41 -31.28 -28.26
N VAL A 765 6.38 -32.52 -27.71
CA VAL A 765 5.74 -32.82 -26.44
C VAL A 765 6.46 -32.11 -25.30
N ALA A 766 7.81 -32.08 -25.32
CA ALA A 766 8.60 -31.33 -24.31
C ALA A 766 8.27 -29.83 -24.30
N LEU A 767 8.14 -29.22 -25.50
CA LEU A 767 7.74 -27.80 -25.63
C LEU A 767 6.32 -27.58 -25.09
N ALA A 768 5.37 -28.44 -25.48
CA ALA A 768 3.98 -28.33 -24.99
C ALA A 768 3.92 -28.49 -23.47
N TYR A 769 4.73 -29.40 -22.90
CA TYR A 769 4.81 -29.63 -21.46
C TYR A 769 5.41 -28.41 -20.71
N MET A 770 6.49 -27.82 -21.22
CA MET A 770 7.08 -26.60 -20.62
C MET A 770 6.08 -25.44 -20.62
N LEU A 771 5.33 -25.24 -21.72
CA LEU A 771 4.29 -24.22 -21.78
C LEU A 771 3.12 -24.51 -20.86
N PHE A 772 2.74 -25.79 -20.72
CA PHE A 772 1.73 -26.18 -19.75
C PHE A 772 2.18 -25.87 -18.33
N VAL A 773 3.44 -26.22 -17.97
CA VAL A 773 4.02 -25.95 -16.65
C VAL A 773 4.14 -24.44 -16.38
N LEU A 774 4.39 -23.64 -17.41
CA LEU A 774 4.41 -22.18 -17.30
C LEU A 774 3.07 -21.63 -16.82
N ILE A 775 1.95 -22.14 -17.32
CA ILE A 775 0.65 -21.49 -17.20
C ILE A 775 -0.25 -22.13 -16.13
N TYR A 776 -0.19 -23.48 -15.98
CA TYR A 776 -1.16 -24.24 -15.21
C TYR A 776 -1.24 -23.84 -13.73
N PHE A 777 -2.11 -24.47 -13.00
CA PHE A 777 -2.44 -24.24 -11.59
C PHE A 777 -1.25 -23.66 -10.79
N PRO A 778 -1.41 -22.53 -10.10
CA PRO A 778 -0.37 -21.96 -9.26
C PRO A 778 -0.07 -22.94 -8.09
N CYS A 779 1.13 -22.89 -7.52
CA CYS A 779 1.41 -23.69 -6.32
C CYS A 779 0.42 -23.37 -5.19
N ILE A 780 0.20 -24.33 -4.29
CA ILE A 780 -0.76 -24.20 -3.17
C ILE A 780 -0.51 -22.95 -2.35
N ALA A 781 0.76 -22.55 -2.13
CA ALA A 781 1.12 -21.33 -1.43
C ALA A 781 0.61 -20.08 -2.15
N THR A 782 0.75 -20.01 -3.47
CA THR A 782 0.22 -18.90 -4.29
C THR A 782 -1.31 -18.87 -4.27
N PHE A 783 -1.96 -20.02 -4.37
CA PHE A 783 -3.40 -20.15 -4.27
C PHE A 783 -3.93 -19.62 -2.93
N ALA A 784 -3.28 -19.99 -1.82
CA ALA A 784 -3.61 -19.50 -0.48
C ALA A 784 -3.36 -17.98 -0.33
N ALA A 785 -2.28 -17.46 -0.93
CA ALA A 785 -2.00 -16.03 -0.94
C ALA A 785 -3.09 -15.25 -1.69
N ILE A 786 -3.54 -15.72 -2.86
CA ILE A 786 -4.64 -15.09 -3.61
C ILE A 786 -5.93 -15.07 -2.77
N LYS A 787 -6.30 -16.19 -2.13
CA LYS A 787 -7.47 -16.24 -1.26
C LYS A 787 -7.38 -15.21 -0.13
N GLN A 788 -6.22 -15.11 0.49
CA GLN A 788 -6.01 -14.21 1.61
C GLN A 788 -6.05 -12.73 1.18
N GLU A 789 -5.32 -12.36 0.11
CA GLU A 789 -5.23 -10.98 -0.35
C GLU A 789 -6.49 -10.48 -1.06
N SER A 790 -7.24 -11.37 -1.72
CA SER A 790 -8.52 -11.03 -2.34
C SER A 790 -9.71 -11.08 -1.37
N GLY A 791 -9.54 -11.70 -0.17
CA GLY A 791 -10.59 -11.93 0.81
C GLY A 791 -11.65 -12.96 0.36
N SER A 792 -11.47 -13.64 -0.78
CA SER A 792 -12.51 -14.48 -1.37
C SER A 792 -11.98 -15.78 -1.99
N TRP A 793 -12.61 -16.92 -1.64
CA TRP A 793 -12.36 -18.18 -2.29
C TRP A 793 -12.70 -18.20 -3.79
N LYS A 794 -13.68 -17.37 -4.20
CA LYS A 794 -14.10 -17.30 -5.60
C LYS A 794 -12.95 -16.91 -6.54
N TRP A 795 -12.13 -15.94 -6.14
CA TRP A 795 -11.00 -15.48 -6.95
C TRP A 795 -9.84 -16.47 -7.00
N ALA A 796 -9.57 -17.18 -5.89
CA ALA A 796 -8.56 -18.23 -5.87
C ALA A 796 -8.95 -19.41 -6.76
N ILE A 797 -10.21 -19.90 -6.65
CA ILE A 797 -10.74 -20.97 -7.49
C ILE A 797 -10.81 -20.55 -8.96
N PHE A 798 -11.23 -19.31 -9.23
CA PHE A 798 -11.22 -18.76 -10.59
C PHE A 798 -9.82 -18.76 -11.19
N THR A 799 -8.80 -18.33 -10.41
CA THR A 799 -7.41 -18.32 -10.88
C THR A 799 -6.94 -19.74 -11.22
N ALA A 800 -7.18 -20.70 -10.34
CA ALA A 800 -6.83 -22.10 -10.57
C ALA A 800 -7.51 -22.67 -11.84
N GLY A 801 -8.80 -22.39 -12.01
CA GLY A 801 -9.57 -22.88 -13.15
C GLY A 801 -9.13 -22.28 -14.48
N TYR A 802 -9.00 -20.92 -14.53
CA TYR A 802 -8.64 -20.27 -15.79
C TYR A 802 -7.19 -20.55 -16.21
N THR A 803 -6.22 -20.59 -15.24
CA THR A 803 -4.83 -20.91 -15.58
C THR A 803 -4.69 -22.34 -16.09
N THR A 804 -5.37 -23.31 -15.47
CA THR A 804 -5.35 -24.71 -15.94
C THR A 804 -6.02 -24.85 -17.29
N GLY A 805 -7.19 -24.22 -17.51
CA GLY A 805 -7.87 -24.23 -18.80
C GLY A 805 -7.05 -23.56 -19.92
N LEU A 806 -6.42 -22.42 -19.61
CA LEU A 806 -5.52 -21.73 -20.54
C LEU A 806 -4.28 -22.58 -20.87
N ALA A 807 -3.67 -23.22 -19.86
CA ALA A 807 -2.54 -24.13 -20.06
C ALA A 807 -2.88 -25.28 -21.00
N TRP A 808 -4.06 -25.90 -20.77
CA TRP A 808 -4.56 -26.96 -21.65
C TRP A 808 -4.75 -26.47 -23.08
N LEU A 809 -5.37 -25.32 -23.26
CA LEU A 809 -5.65 -24.76 -24.58
C LEU A 809 -4.35 -24.38 -25.34
N VAL A 810 -3.40 -23.75 -24.65
CA VAL A 810 -2.10 -23.38 -25.25
C VAL A 810 -1.29 -24.64 -25.63
N ALA A 811 -1.18 -25.62 -24.73
CA ALA A 811 -0.43 -26.84 -24.99
C ALA A 811 -1.09 -27.68 -26.10
N PHE A 812 -2.43 -27.76 -26.12
CA PHE A 812 -3.19 -28.40 -27.20
C PHE A 812 -2.93 -27.74 -28.55
N THR A 813 -3.00 -26.41 -28.60
CA THR A 813 -2.77 -25.67 -29.85
C THR A 813 -1.35 -25.90 -30.36
N VAL A 814 -0.35 -25.83 -29.47
CA VAL A 814 1.06 -26.04 -29.84
C VAL A 814 1.30 -27.47 -30.31
N PHE A 815 0.76 -28.47 -29.60
CA PHE A 815 0.93 -29.87 -29.97
C PHE A 815 0.23 -30.21 -31.29
N GLN A 816 -1.05 -29.82 -31.46
CA GLN A 816 -1.81 -30.13 -32.67
C GLN A 816 -1.27 -29.41 -33.92
N ILE A 817 -0.94 -28.10 -33.79
CA ILE A 817 -0.32 -27.38 -34.93
C ILE A 817 1.06 -27.93 -35.22
N GLY A 818 1.89 -28.19 -34.20
CA GLY A 818 3.20 -28.74 -34.34
C GLY A 818 3.18 -30.13 -34.99
N SER A 819 2.23 -31.01 -34.63
CA SER A 819 2.06 -32.33 -35.23
C SER A 819 1.57 -32.32 -36.70
N LEU A 820 1.05 -31.18 -37.18
CA LEU A 820 0.68 -30.99 -38.58
C LEU A 820 1.87 -30.51 -39.46
N ILE A 821 2.88 -29.92 -38.79
CA ILE A 821 4.05 -29.32 -39.49
C ILE A 821 5.25 -30.29 -39.50
N VAL A 822 5.40 -31.08 -38.43
CA VAL A 822 6.45 -32.09 -38.27
C VAL A 822 5.93 -33.46 -38.70
#